data_ac3f7c9d1cb6747551fa605b16f78749
#
_entry.id   ac3f7c9d1cb6747551fa605b16f78749
#
_cell.length_a   1.000
_cell.length_b   1.000
_cell.length_c   1.000
_cell.angle_alpha   90.00
_cell.angle_beta   90.00
_cell.angle_gamma   90.00
#
_symmetry.space_group_name_H-M   'P 1'
#
loop_
_entity.id
_entity.type
_entity.pdbx_description
1 polymer ?
#
loop_
_entity_poly.entity_id
_entity_poly.type
_entity_poly.pdbx_seq_one_letter_code
_entity_poly.pdbx_strand_id
1 'polypeptide(L)'
;RYETGSEGKFASRWRAKSLDALCAVLPKSNITHVLYGVAIGKGGEIMQAFPKKRGILAVFLTDLQSEYNHTLLEGITKQANALRYDIVTFSFFSNANCDTPFQTGEENILSLFHKGYADGILTQKGMFQKPEVRQRIDQICLESGLPFLDIGEENCDAVYPLWNDRKIFCDLVNHLIEVHHKRKIYCLTGPPGLHQSRNRVLGFRDAMQQHGLPVSEQMIFYGDFWVHSGERLGNAIADGGVAMPEAVACANAAMAEALIRTLQKRGIAVPEDIAVVGYDPFMTNMLNVPSITCMTNMNYNLGVNSICQLHYKITGEICTPIPCRPEVLEPAESCGCTMSGNGVFAGYKRDLAEQLEFAYLLQYSGMIQKISAPDNLMEFAKELHHVLYLIRRIKVFYLCIGEDWDGIISTNGSTYRTAGYPDTFFLFRQVYGSSDYEIVHLRELVEILQNPETPSAYHLVPLHYEDRCFGFLAVEFEGEQYSLDKQFLTWTEYVSSALETMRIRNYLKQFSGRIHLTAIRDPLTGIYNRRGFEELSSEIYEQSILHGEKFLLVAVDIYNLHEINRKQGSSVGDKILMTVADALSSSCLGNEICCRCNGDHFYLIGSYSYRFDAGRTHIDAIQQYCNQHLEERESGVHVNLLMSCFCEKVSQMVSLAELIAYVDHVIAQKQLEEEKQLAYWKNMNTLRQKIYSRPQENWNIADMAQMMLLSRAYFQRLYKQNFGVSAMSDVIAARIAMAKKLLADGQNTLAEIAEQCGYHSEIYFMQQFKKETGMTPTQYRTKGNAE
;
A
#
# COMPACT_ATOMS: atom_id res chain seq x y z
N ARG A 1 -12.12 -19.96 34.83
CA ARG A 1 -11.65 -19.93 36.23
C ARG A 1 -10.32 -20.68 36.30
N TYR A 2 -9.20 -19.95 36.19
CA TYR A 2 -7.94 -20.32 36.87
C TYR A 2 -7.22 -19.02 37.22
N GLU A 3 -6.63 -19.08 38.40
CA GLU A 3 -6.20 -17.98 39.26
C GLU A 3 -5.01 -17.18 38.70
N THR A 4 -5.12 -15.87 38.83
CA THR A 4 -4.03 -14.89 38.78
C THR A 4 -3.28 -14.90 40.12
N GLY A 5 -2.00 -15.20 40.11
CA GLY A 5 -1.24 -15.12 41.41
C GLY A 5 0.19 -15.59 41.39
N SER A 6 1.02 -15.35 40.36
CA SER A 6 2.48 -15.66 40.49
C SER A 6 3.44 -14.88 39.56
N GLU A 7 2.99 -13.98 38.73
CA GLU A 7 3.90 -13.25 37.79
C GLU A 7 4.61 -12.01 38.40
N GLY A 8 4.09 -11.44 39.51
CA GLY A 8 4.66 -10.24 40.12
C GLY A 8 5.98 -10.42 40.88
N LYS A 9 6.36 -11.66 41.24
CA LYS A 9 7.59 -11.92 42.02
C LYS A 9 8.78 -12.41 41.17
N PHE A 10 8.55 -12.78 39.91
CA PHE A 10 9.64 -13.23 39.03
C PHE A 10 10.33 -12.07 38.30
N ALA A 11 9.62 -11.01 37.99
CA ALA A 11 10.15 -9.83 37.28
C ALA A 11 11.08 -8.96 38.15
N SER A 12 10.87 -8.91 39.45
CA SER A 12 11.71 -8.13 40.38
C SER A 12 13.07 -8.81 40.69
N ARG A 13 13.15 -10.13 40.58
CA ARG A 13 14.39 -10.87 40.81
C ARG A 13 15.33 -10.93 39.62
N TRP A 14 14.80 -10.69 38.42
CA TRP A 14 15.59 -10.63 37.19
C TRP A 14 16.25 -9.26 36.96
N ARG A 15 15.61 -8.18 37.39
CA ARG A 15 16.19 -6.81 37.28
C ARG A 15 17.38 -6.60 38.18
N ALA A 16 17.45 -7.20 39.37
CA ALA A 16 18.57 -7.03 40.26
C ALA A 16 19.83 -7.82 39.87
N LYS A 17 19.67 -8.97 39.18
CA LYS A 17 20.82 -9.77 38.73
C LYS A 17 21.42 -9.32 37.40
N SER A 18 20.67 -8.55 36.58
CA SER A 18 21.18 -8.02 35.32
C SER A 18 22.01 -6.75 35.47
N LEU A 19 21.78 -5.97 36.54
CA LEU A 19 22.61 -4.75 36.81
C LEU A 19 24.00 -5.14 37.31
N ASP A 20 24.12 -6.14 38.15
CA ASP A 20 25.43 -6.57 38.68
C ASP A 20 26.30 -7.25 37.61
N ALA A 21 25.67 -7.88 36.60
CA ALA A 21 26.37 -8.51 35.48
C ALA A 21 26.83 -7.48 34.42
N LEU A 22 26.11 -6.35 34.23
CA LEU A 22 26.50 -5.29 33.31
C LEU A 22 27.68 -4.44 33.86
N CYS A 23 27.79 -4.26 35.18
CA CYS A 23 28.89 -3.52 35.80
C CYS A 23 30.25 -4.23 35.75
N ALA A 24 30.29 -5.52 35.46
CA ALA A 24 31.50 -6.35 35.39
C ALA A 24 32.17 -6.41 34.02
N VAL A 25 31.54 -5.90 32.94
CA VAL A 25 31.99 -6.15 31.55
C VAL A 25 32.29 -4.85 30.76
N LEU A 26 32.00 -3.68 31.25
CA LEU A 26 32.23 -2.42 30.52
C LEU A 26 33.38 -1.57 31.09
N PRO A 27 34.22 -0.96 30.22
CA PRO A 27 35.28 -0.03 30.67
C PRO A 27 34.70 1.22 31.30
N LYS A 28 35.33 1.71 32.35
CA LYS A 28 34.90 2.84 33.20
C LYS A 28 34.65 4.16 32.46
N SER A 29 35.01 4.30 31.19
CA SER A 29 34.84 5.52 30.41
C SER A 29 33.41 5.68 29.79
N ASN A 30 32.60 4.63 29.77
CA ASN A 30 31.25 4.66 29.15
C ASN A 30 30.09 4.65 30.14
N ILE A 31 30.38 4.68 31.45
CA ILE A 31 29.35 4.65 32.51
C ILE A 31 28.72 6.04 32.72
N THR A 32 29.32 7.10 32.21
CA THR A 32 28.83 8.48 32.44
C THR A 32 27.59 8.83 31.56
N HIS A 33 27.31 8.09 30.49
CA HIS A 33 26.17 8.37 29.61
C HIS A 33 24.89 7.60 29.90
N VAL A 34 24.92 6.65 30.83
CA VAL A 34 23.74 5.80 31.14
C VAL A 34 23.05 6.17 32.46
N LEU A 35 23.66 7.09 33.27
CA LEU A 35 23.19 7.45 34.60
C LEU A 35 22.74 8.91 34.76
N TYR A 36 22.32 9.59 33.71
CA TYR A 36 21.67 10.89 33.88
C TYR A 36 20.17 10.68 34.12
N GLY A 37 19.79 10.76 35.38
CA GLY A 37 18.39 10.78 35.83
C GLY A 37 18.12 10.31 37.26
N VAL A 38 19.12 9.83 38.02
CA VAL A 38 18.87 9.36 39.39
C VAL A 38 19.77 10.10 40.36
N ALA A 39 19.26 11.12 41.02
CA ALA A 39 19.90 11.73 42.20
C ALA A 39 19.46 10.96 43.46
N ILE A 40 20.38 10.32 44.15
CA ILE A 40 20.12 9.65 45.43
C ILE A 40 20.28 10.69 46.58
N GLY A 41 19.17 11.12 47.15
CA GLY A 41 19.14 11.94 48.34
C GLY A 41 19.57 11.16 49.60
N LYS A 42 20.16 11.81 50.58
CA LYS A 42 20.47 11.23 51.91
C LYS A 42 19.16 10.85 52.60
N GLY A 43 18.77 9.59 52.50
CA GLY A 43 17.57 9.07 53.10
C GLY A 43 16.89 7.94 52.39
N GLY A 44 17.38 7.51 51.20
CA GLY A 44 16.86 6.31 50.53
C GLY A 44 15.54 6.50 49.76
N GLU A 45 15.01 7.71 49.64
CA GLU A 45 13.89 8.01 48.73
C GLU A 45 14.42 8.40 47.35
N ILE A 46 14.04 7.65 46.36
CA ILE A 46 14.31 7.95 44.96
C ILE A 46 13.38 9.10 44.56
N MET A 47 13.84 10.33 44.69
CA MET A 47 13.22 11.48 44.05
C MET A 47 13.64 11.46 42.57
N GLN A 48 12.79 10.92 41.69
CA GLN A 48 12.85 11.22 40.27
C GLN A 48 12.50 12.71 40.09
N ALA A 49 13.52 13.54 40.06
CA ALA A 49 13.37 14.88 39.51
C ALA A 49 13.32 14.73 37.99
N PHE A 50 12.12 14.51 37.45
CA PHE A 50 11.90 14.77 36.03
C PHE A 50 12.26 16.24 35.78
N PRO A 51 13.15 16.56 34.82
CA PRO A 51 13.36 17.94 34.42
C PRO A 51 12.00 18.53 34.05
N LYS A 52 11.70 19.72 34.59
CA LYS A 52 10.45 20.42 34.30
C LYS A 52 10.30 20.48 32.79
N LYS A 53 9.23 19.84 32.24
CA LYS A 53 8.99 19.76 30.82
C LYS A 53 8.96 21.19 30.27
N ARG A 54 9.79 21.50 29.26
CA ARG A 54 9.78 22.82 28.60
C ARG A 54 8.45 23.00 27.84
N GLY A 55 8.01 24.25 27.73
CA GLY A 55 6.86 24.59 26.94
C GLY A 55 7.16 24.42 25.45
N ILE A 56 6.16 24.08 24.70
CA ILE A 56 6.22 23.87 23.23
C ILE A 56 5.32 24.87 22.54
N LEU A 57 5.83 25.50 21.48
CA LEU A 57 5.06 26.38 20.62
C LEU A 57 4.84 25.72 19.26
N ALA A 58 3.59 25.56 18.86
CA ALA A 58 3.21 25.13 17.53
C ALA A 58 3.16 26.32 16.57
N VAL A 59 3.82 26.21 15.42
CA VAL A 59 3.92 27.29 14.43
C VAL A 59 3.34 26.81 13.10
N PHE A 60 2.30 27.51 12.60
CA PHE A 60 1.69 27.24 11.31
C PHE A 60 2.07 28.35 10.33
N LEU A 61 2.95 28.05 9.38
CA LEU A 61 3.41 28.97 8.35
C LEU A 61 3.39 28.29 6.97
N THR A 62 3.15 29.09 5.94
CA THR A 62 3.21 28.64 4.53
C THR A 62 4.37 29.33 3.80
N ASP A 63 4.72 28.87 2.60
CA ASP A 63 5.76 29.49 1.75
C ASP A 63 7.13 29.57 2.47
N LEU A 64 7.48 28.48 3.15
CA LEU A 64 8.68 28.42 4.00
C LEU A 64 9.98 28.60 3.23
N GLN A 65 9.99 28.43 1.92
CA GLN A 65 11.14 28.66 1.05
C GLN A 65 11.40 30.16 0.80
N SER A 66 10.49 31.06 1.23
CA SER A 66 10.67 32.51 1.04
C SER A 66 11.62 33.12 2.07
N GLU A 67 12.39 34.11 1.65
CA GLU A 67 13.29 34.85 2.56
C GLU A 67 12.53 35.57 3.67
N TYR A 68 11.31 35.99 3.39
CA TYR A 68 10.38 36.54 4.37
C TYR A 68 10.23 35.59 5.56
N ASN A 69 9.83 34.33 5.30
CA ASN A 69 9.59 33.35 6.33
C ASN A 69 10.87 32.83 6.96
N HIS A 70 11.98 32.76 6.23
CA HIS A 70 13.28 32.43 6.81
C HIS A 70 13.68 33.43 7.90
N THR A 71 13.61 34.72 7.59
CA THR A 71 13.96 35.80 8.53
C THR A 71 12.99 35.87 9.72
N LEU A 72 11.69 35.62 9.46
CA LEU A 72 10.66 35.53 10.50
C LEU A 72 10.94 34.34 11.45
N LEU A 73 11.18 33.15 10.93
CA LEU A 73 11.50 31.96 11.70
C LEU A 73 12.79 32.10 12.51
N GLU A 74 13.79 32.80 11.98
CA GLU A 74 15.00 33.13 12.72
C GLU A 74 14.68 33.92 13.99
N GLY A 75 13.87 34.98 13.89
CA GLY A 75 13.44 35.77 15.03
C GLY A 75 12.61 34.96 16.02
N ILE A 76 11.65 34.17 15.51
CA ILE A 76 10.80 33.27 16.30
C ILE A 76 11.68 32.29 17.11
N THR A 77 12.60 31.61 16.46
CA THR A 77 13.41 30.57 17.10
C THR A 77 14.38 31.15 18.13
N LYS A 78 15.03 32.26 17.79
CA LYS A 78 15.96 32.90 18.77
C LYS A 78 15.26 33.36 20.03
N GLN A 79 14.10 34.00 19.91
CA GLN A 79 13.33 34.46 21.05
C GLN A 79 12.73 33.28 21.84
N ALA A 80 12.21 32.26 21.17
CA ALA A 80 11.70 31.08 21.84
C ALA A 80 12.80 30.33 22.60
N ASN A 81 13.98 30.17 22.01
CA ASN A 81 15.14 29.58 22.67
C ASN A 81 15.55 30.36 23.90
N ALA A 82 15.56 31.72 23.83
CA ALA A 82 15.85 32.58 24.97
C ALA A 82 14.84 32.40 26.12
N LEU A 83 13.59 32.18 25.82
CA LEU A 83 12.50 31.90 26.77
C LEU A 83 12.38 30.39 27.12
N ARG A 84 13.25 29.53 26.57
CA ARG A 84 13.30 28.09 26.80
C ARG A 84 12.04 27.37 26.33
N TYR A 85 11.47 27.77 25.21
CA TYR A 85 10.45 27.04 24.50
C TYR A 85 11.08 26.17 23.39
N ASP A 86 10.51 24.99 23.18
CA ASP A 86 10.72 24.20 22.00
C ASP A 86 9.73 24.66 20.90
N ILE A 87 10.13 24.58 19.64
CA ILE A 87 9.28 24.95 18.50
C ILE A 87 9.02 23.72 17.65
N VAL A 88 7.76 23.57 17.21
CA VAL A 88 7.34 22.61 16.20
C VAL A 88 6.62 23.37 15.10
N THR A 89 7.26 23.47 13.93
CA THR A 89 6.70 24.12 12.75
C THR A 89 6.03 23.11 11.86
N PHE A 90 4.76 23.32 11.55
CA PHE A 90 4.00 22.57 10.55
C PHE A 90 4.21 23.24 9.21
N SER A 91 4.98 22.59 8.34
CA SER A 91 5.56 23.21 7.16
C SER A 91 4.69 23.04 5.92
N PHE A 92 4.40 24.16 5.27
CA PHE A 92 3.76 24.21 3.96
C PHE A 92 4.71 24.91 2.98
N PHE A 93 4.84 24.35 1.79
CA PHE A 93 5.68 24.92 0.73
C PHE A 93 4.84 25.50 -0.40
N SER A 94 3.71 24.89 -0.74
CA SER A 94 2.79 25.43 -1.72
C SER A 94 1.83 26.43 -1.08
N ASN A 95 1.49 27.47 -1.82
CA ASN A 95 0.55 28.50 -1.40
C ASN A 95 -0.28 28.97 -2.59
N ALA A 96 -1.03 28.04 -3.19
CA ALA A 96 -1.92 28.33 -4.29
C ALA A 96 -3.39 28.21 -3.85
N ASN A 97 -4.25 29.02 -4.42
CA ASN A 97 -5.70 28.92 -4.21
C ASN A 97 -6.30 27.98 -5.29
N CYS A 98 -5.95 26.71 -5.22
CA CYS A 98 -6.46 25.70 -6.14
C CYS A 98 -6.59 24.35 -5.42
N ASP A 99 -7.52 23.53 -5.87
CA ASP A 99 -7.72 22.19 -5.37
C ASP A 99 -6.90 21.20 -6.21
N THR A 100 -5.60 21.14 -5.97
CA THR A 100 -4.75 20.14 -6.58
C THR A 100 -4.52 18.99 -5.60
N PRO A 101 -4.34 17.74 -6.10
CA PRO A 101 -3.99 16.62 -5.25
C PRO A 101 -2.71 16.89 -4.44
N PHE A 102 -1.73 17.57 -5.02
CA PHE A 102 -0.50 17.96 -4.34
C PHE A 102 -0.76 18.81 -3.09
N GLN A 103 -1.60 19.84 -3.20
CA GLN A 103 -1.98 20.68 -2.06
C GLN A 103 -2.70 19.90 -0.97
N THR A 104 -3.59 18.97 -1.35
CA THR A 104 -4.27 18.08 -0.40
C THR A 104 -3.27 17.24 0.38
N GLY A 105 -2.23 16.74 -0.28
CA GLY A 105 -1.13 16.02 0.37
C GLY A 105 -0.40 16.86 1.41
N GLU A 106 -0.04 18.10 1.09
CA GLU A 106 0.61 19.01 2.04
C GLU A 106 -0.27 19.39 3.23
N GLU A 107 -1.56 19.69 2.98
CA GLU A 107 -2.51 20.09 4.02
C GLU A 107 -2.69 19.05 5.13
N ASN A 108 -2.40 17.78 4.83
CA ASN A 108 -2.49 16.72 5.82
C ASN A 108 -1.55 16.91 7.01
N ILE A 109 -0.48 17.70 6.88
CA ILE A 109 0.44 17.99 7.98
C ILE A 109 -0.28 18.60 9.19
N LEU A 110 -1.37 19.33 8.99
CA LEU A 110 -2.19 19.89 10.07
C LEU A 110 -2.83 18.82 10.94
N SER A 111 -3.04 17.62 10.44
CA SER A 111 -3.64 16.52 11.20
C SER A 111 -2.67 15.90 12.23
N LEU A 112 -1.38 16.21 12.15
CA LEU A 112 -0.42 15.84 13.17
C LEU A 112 -0.56 16.69 14.46
N PHE A 113 -1.23 17.85 14.37
CA PHE A 113 -1.46 18.66 15.55
C PHE A 113 -2.47 18.00 16.47
N HIS A 114 -2.10 17.78 17.72
CA HIS A 114 -2.96 17.22 18.73
C HIS A 114 -2.95 18.10 19.99
N LYS A 115 -4.11 18.28 20.63
CA LYS A 115 -4.23 18.97 21.89
C LYS A 115 -3.36 18.29 22.95
N GLY A 116 -2.49 19.03 23.59
CA GLY A 116 -1.53 18.53 24.58
C GLY A 116 -0.09 18.47 24.06
N TYR A 117 0.13 18.73 22.76
CA TYR A 117 1.47 18.83 22.20
C TYR A 117 2.09 20.21 22.36
N ALA A 118 1.29 21.25 22.54
CA ALA A 118 1.77 22.62 22.60
C ALA A 118 1.14 23.38 23.78
N ASP A 119 1.83 24.43 24.20
CA ASP A 119 1.35 25.37 25.19
C ASP A 119 0.82 26.66 24.54
N GLY A 120 1.14 26.89 23.28
CA GLY A 120 0.66 28.03 22.50
C GLY A 120 0.79 27.83 21.02
N ILE A 121 0.03 28.56 20.25
CA ILE A 121 -0.03 28.50 18.79
C ILE A 121 0.33 29.84 18.18
N LEU A 122 1.28 29.85 17.22
CA LEU A 122 1.62 30.98 16.39
C LEU A 122 1.22 30.70 14.94
N THR A 123 0.52 31.59 14.30
CA THR A 123 0.10 31.45 12.88
C THR A 123 0.12 32.79 12.16
N GLN A 124 0.16 32.72 10.85
CA GLN A 124 -0.03 33.84 9.93
C GLN A 124 -1.10 33.49 8.88
N LYS A 125 -2.35 33.35 9.32
CA LYS A 125 -3.47 32.87 8.50
C LYS A 125 -3.65 33.64 7.20
N GLY A 126 -3.43 34.95 7.24
CA GLY A 126 -3.57 35.82 6.06
C GLY A 126 -2.68 35.46 4.88
N MET A 127 -1.61 34.70 5.11
CA MET A 127 -0.69 34.24 4.06
C MET A 127 -1.17 32.98 3.36
N PHE A 128 -2.04 32.17 3.96
CA PHE A 128 -2.63 31.01 3.29
C PHE A 128 -3.69 31.46 2.31
N GLN A 129 -3.52 31.15 1.03
CA GLN A 129 -4.47 31.59 0.00
C GLN A 129 -5.78 30.79 0.02
N LYS A 130 -5.71 29.48 0.33
CA LYS A 130 -6.87 28.59 0.35
C LYS A 130 -7.74 28.83 1.58
N PRO A 131 -9.03 29.19 1.41
CA PRO A 131 -9.93 29.49 2.54
C PRO A 131 -10.14 28.31 3.48
N GLU A 132 -10.18 27.09 2.96
CA GLU A 132 -10.41 25.86 3.72
C GLU A 132 -9.26 25.60 4.70
N VAL A 133 -8.02 25.89 4.31
CA VAL A 133 -6.84 25.76 5.19
C VAL A 133 -6.93 26.78 6.31
N ARG A 134 -7.31 28.02 6.01
CA ARG A 134 -7.52 29.07 7.03
C ARG A 134 -8.58 28.66 8.03
N GLN A 135 -9.73 28.13 7.55
CA GLN A 135 -10.80 27.65 8.42
C GLN A 135 -10.33 26.49 9.31
N ARG A 136 -9.54 25.56 8.75
CA ARG A 136 -8.99 24.44 9.53
C ARG A 136 -8.00 24.90 10.60
N ILE A 137 -7.16 25.90 10.32
CA ILE A 137 -6.26 26.50 11.32
C ILE A 137 -7.09 27.21 12.40
N ASP A 138 -8.16 27.97 12.02
CA ASP A 138 -9.07 28.58 12.99
C ASP A 138 -9.74 27.54 13.89
N GLN A 139 -10.18 26.43 13.31
CA GLN A 139 -10.76 25.33 14.07
C GLN A 139 -9.76 24.72 15.05
N ILE A 140 -8.51 24.47 14.62
CA ILE A 140 -7.44 24.00 15.51
C ILE A 140 -7.21 24.97 16.67
N CYS A 141 -7.12 26.27 16.41
CA CYS A 141 -6.93 27.29 17.44
C CYS A 141 -8.08 27.30 18.46
N LEU A 142 -9.32 27.23 17.99
CA LEU A 142 -10.51 27.25 18.85
C LEU A 142 -10.69 25.95 19.65
N GLU A 143 -10.59 24.78 18.99
CA GLU A 143 -10.81 23.49 19.64
C GLU A 143 -9.69 23.10 20.61
N SER A 144 -8.46 23.56 20.36
CA SER A 144 -7.35 23.32 21.29
C SER A 144 -7.55 24.04 22.63
N GLY A 145 -8.21 25.21 22.61
CA GLY A 145 -8.35 26.07 23.78
C GLY A 145 -7.01 26.62 24.29
N LEU A 146 -5.96 26.58 23.46
CA LEU A 146 -4.64 27.11 23.75
C LEU A 146 -4.57 28.61 23.47
N PRO A 147 -3.73 29.37 24.17
CA PRO A 147 -3.37 30.72 23.78
C PRO A 147 -2.81 30.73 22.37
N PHE A 148 -3.33 31.58 21.51
CA PHE A 148 -2.83 31.69 20.13
C PHE A 148 -2.60 33.16 19.72
N LEU A 149 -1.70 33.33 18.76
CA LEU A 149 -1.40 34.61 18.12
C LEU A 149 -1.42 34.44 16.62
N ASP A 150 -2.26 35.21 15.93
CA ASP A 150 -2.18 35.39 14.47
C ASP A 150 -1.36 36.65 14.17
N ILE A 151 -0.20 36.46 13.55
CA ILE A 151 0.69 37.57 13.17
C ILE A 151 0.02 38.50 12.15
N GLY A 152 -0.91 37.99 11.32
CA GLY A 152 -1.61 38.72 10.28
C GLY A 152 -2.73 39.63 10.76
N GLU A 153 -3.21 39.48 12.00
CA GLU A 153 -4.32 40.24 12.55
C GLU A 153 -3.85 41.49 13.34
N GLU A 154 -4.65 42.55 13.27
CA GLU A 154 -4.42 43.70 14.09
C GLU A 154 -4.73 43.36 15.55
N ASN A 155 -3.70 43.37 16.40
CA ASN A 155 -3.88 43.10 17.81
C ASN A 155 -3.82 44.43 18.60
N CYS A 156 -5.00 45.01 18.79
CA CYS A 156 -5.12 46.37 19.46
C CYS A 156 -4.61 46.35 20.88
N ASP A 157 -4.55 45.16 21.55
CA ASP A 157 -4.09 45.00 22.95
C ASP A 157 -2.67 44.43 23.01
N ALA A 158 -1.90 44.53 21.93
CA ALA A 158 -0.55 43.99 21.90
C ALA A 158 0.38 44.79 22.82
N VAL A 159 1.01 44.08 23.77
CA VAL A 159 2.07 44.63 24.62
C VAL A 159 3.35 44.91 23.84
N TYR A 160 3.58 44.11 22.83
CA TYR A 160 4.73 44.19 21.92
C TYR A 160 4.27 44.63 20.51
N PRO A 161 4.92 45.68 19.91
CA PRO A 161 4.56 46.11 18.58
C PRO A 161 4.87 45.02 17.54
N LEU A 162 3.83 44.48 16.91
CA LEU A 162 3.99 43.45 15.87
C LEU A 162 4.34 44.06 14.52
N TRP A 163 3.70 45.16 14.16
CA TRP A 163 3.83 45.81 12.85
C TRP A 163 4.20 47.29 12.95
N ASN A 164 5.20 47.67 12.13
CA ASN A 164 5.59 49.07 11.94
C ASN A 164 5.46 49.49 10.47
N ASP A 165 4.62 48.81 9.71
CA ASP A 165 4.46 48.91 8.26
C ASP A 165 4.27 50.38 7.80
N ARG A 166 3.48 51.15 8.56
CA ARG A 166 3.18 52.55 8.21
C ARG A 166 4.44 53.40 8.20
N LYS A 167 5.25 53.30 9.27
CA LYS A 167 6.49 54.09 9.39
C LYS A 167 7.52 53.58 8.34
N ILE A 168 7.71 52.29 8.24
CA ILE A 168 8.68 51.67 7.34
C ILE A 168 8.41 52.03 5.90
N PHE A 169 7.13 51.98 5.49
CA PHE A 169 6.75 52.32 4.11
C PHE A 169 6.85 53.86 3.87
N CYS A 170 6.60 54.66 4.90
CA CYS A 170 6.85 56.10 4.84
C CYS A 170 8.35 56.38 4.63
N ASP A 171 9.24 55.75 5.37
CA ASP A 171 10.69 55.90 5.23
C ASP A 171 11.17 55.50 3.83
N LEU A 172 10.63 54.37 3.29
CA LEU A 172 10.92 53.91 1.91
C LEU A 172 10.50 54.91 0.83
N VAL A 173 9.33 55.52 0.98
CA VAL A 173 8.83 56.56 0.05
C VAL A 173 9.59 57.87 0.24
N ASN A 174 9.92 58.26 1.47
CA ASN A 174 10.76 59.45 1.76
C ASN A 174 12.10 59.34 1.03
N HIS A 175 12.72 58.15 0.97
CA HIS A 175 13.96 57.97 0.22
C HIS A 175 13.82 58.33 -1.25
N LEU A 176 12.71 57.95 -1.89
CA LEU A 176 12.44 58.37 -3.29
C LEU A 176 12.29 59.87 -3.46
N ILE A 177 11.71 60.57 -2.46
CA ILE A 177 11.45 62.00 -2.49
C ILE A 177 12.72 62.79 -2.14
N GLU A 178 13.40 62.43 -1.06
CA GLU A 178 14.51 63.21 -0.50
C GLU A 178 15.81 62.98 -1.26
N VAL A 179 16.09 61.74 -1.63
CA VAL A 179 17.37 61.32 -2.26
C VAL A 179 17.27 61.43 -3.79
N HIS A 180 16.14 60.96 -4.37
CA HIS A 180 15.98 60.90 -5.82
C HIS A 180 15.07 61.96 -6.39
N HIS A 181 14.57 62.88 -5.52
CA HIS A 181 13.74 64.05 -5.92
C HIS A 181 12.48 63.71 -6.76
N LYS A 182 11.96 62.43 -6.58
CA LYS A 182 10.76 61.98 -7.29
C LYS A 182 9.51 62.59 -6.66
N ARG A 183 8.57 63.05 -7.49
CA ARG A 183 7.36 63.74 -7.04
C ARG A 183 6.07 63.06 -7.47
N LYS A 184 6.08 62.40 -8.61
CA LYS A 184 4.95 61.60 -9.11
C LYS A 184 5.21 60.13 -8.80
N ILE A 185 4.82 59.69 -7.59
CA ILE A 185 5.08 58.36 -7.08
C ILE A 185 3.78 57.58 -7.04
N TYR A 186 3.80 56.32 -7.48
CA TYR A 186 2.68 55.39 -7.36
C TYR A 186 2.96 54.38 -6.25
N CYS A 187 1.86 53.94 -5.60
CA CYS A 187 1.90 52.88 -4.59
C CYS A 187 1.26 51.61 -5.16
N LEU A 188 2.02 50.53 -5.25
CA LEU A 188 1.49 49.21 -5.59
C LEU A 188 1.41 48.38 -4.30
N THR A 189 0.19 48.06 -3.85
CA THR A 189 -0.03 47.39 -2.57
C THR A 189 -0.83 46.06 -2.76
N GLY A 190 -1.04 45.32 -1.67
CA GLY A 190 -1.84 44.10 -1.68
C GLY A 190 -3.36 44.36 -1.62
N PRO A 191 -4.14 43.30 -1.27
CA PRO A 191 -5.61 43.40 -1.19
C PRO A 191 -6.06 44.48 -0.19
N PRO A 192 -7.11 45.26 -0.50
CA PRO A 192 -7.53 46.42 0.32
C PRO A 192 -8.04 46.02 1.73
N GLY A 193 -8.48 44.76 1.90
CA GLY A 193 -9.00 44.26 3.18
C GLY A 193 -7.94 43.94 4.22
N LEU A 194 -6.67 43.83 3.83
CA LEU A 194 -5.59 43.41 4.73
C LEU A 194 -5.01 44.61 5.49
N HIS A 195 -4.72 44.40 6.76
CA HIS A 195 -4.11 45.40 7.65
C HIS A 195 -2.77 45.91 7.09
N GLN A 196 -1.90 45.04 6.61
CA GLN A 196 -0.61 45.36 6.01
C GLN A 196 -0.79 46.31 4.81
N SER A 197 -1.71 45.99 3.90
CA SER A 197 -2.00 46.83 2.74
C SER A 197 -2.45 48.24 3.16
N ARG A 198 -3.36 48.33 4.14
CA ARG A 198 -3.87 49.58 4.68
C ARG A 198 -2.75 50.43 5.29
N ASN A 199 -1.92 49.85 6.13
CA ASN A 199 -0.83 50.55 6.78
C ASN A 199 0.25 51.03 5.80
N ARG A 200 0.59 50.26 4.76
CA ARG A 200 1.53 50.66 3.73
C ARG A 200 0.97 51.82 2.90
N VAL A 201 -0.34 51.81 2.56
CA VAL A 201 -1.01 52.94 1.94
C VAL A 201 -1.02 54.19 2.85
N LEU A 202 -1.25 54.04 4.16
CA LEU A 202 -1.15 55.16 5.11
C LEU A 202 0.28 55.71 5.16
N GLY A 203 1.30 54.86 5.18
CA GLY A 203 2.71 55.24 5.13
C GLY A 203 3.05 56.03 3.83
N PHE A 204 2.55 55.56 2.69
CA PHE A 204 2.66 56.29 1.41
C PHE A 204 2.04 57.68 1.50
N ARG A 205 0.81 57.78 2.04
CA ARG A 205 0.12 59.08 2.19
C ARG A 205 0.87 60.00 3.16
N ASP A 206 1.37 59.51 4.25
CA ASP A 206 2.16 60.26 5.23
C ASP A 206 3.42 60.85 4.59
N ALA A 207 4.18 60.08 3.84
CA ALA A 207 5.37 60.55 3.15
C ALA A 207 5.06 61.66 2.14
N MET A 208 4.05 61.41 1.33
CA MET A 208 3.62 62.41 0.32
C MET A 208 3.13 63.68 0.97
N GLN A 209 2.38 63.61 2.09
CA GLN A 209 1.88 64.74 2.83
C GLN A 209 3.00 65.50 3.52
N GLN A 210 3.99 64.84 4.11
CA GLN A 210 5.15 65.46 4.74
C GLN A 210 5.90 66.40 3.78
N HIS A 211 5.93 66.04 2.50
CA HIS A 211 6.60 66.81 1.46
C HIS A 211 5.66 67.67 0.63
N GLY A 212 4.40 67.83 1.06
CA GLY A 212 3.42 68.68 0.38
C GLY A 212 3.04 68.22 -1.02
N LEU A 213 3.18 66.94 -1.30
CA LEU A 213 2.87 66.31 -2.59
C LEU A 213 1.40 65.85 -2.64
N PRO A 214 0.69 66.03 -3.77
CA PRO A 214 -0.70 65.62 -3.87
C PRO A 214 -0.81 64.10 -3.97
N VAL A 215 -1.81 63.51 -3.30
CA VAL A 215 -2.17 62.07 -3.39
C VAL A 215 -3.58 61.94 -3.92
N SER A 216 -3.77 61.17 -4.99
CA SER A 216 -5.08 60.74 -5.46
C SER A 216 -5.23 59.23 -5.40
N GLU A 217 -6.48 58.76 -5.34
CA GLU A 217 -6.75 57.32 -5.37
C GLU A 217 -6.22 56.63 -6.64
N GLN A 218 -6.07 57.37 -7.76
CA GLN A 218 -5.50 56.85 -9.01
C GLN A 218 -4.01 56.57 -8.94
N MET A 219 -3.32 57.00 -7.87
CA MET A 219 -1.90 56.69 -7.61
C MET A 219 -1.71 55.42 -6.78
N ILE A 220 -2.80 54.80 -6.30
CA ILE A 220 -2.78 53.62 -5.43
C ILE A 220 -3.37 52.42 -6.17
N PHE A 221 -2.53 51.40 -6.39
CA PHE A 221 -2.90 50.19 -7.12
C PHE A 221 -2.97 49.05 -6.16
N TYR A 222 -4.13 48.42 -6.06
CA TYR A 222 -4.35 47.24 -5.22
C TYR A 222 -4.08 45.97 -6.02
N GLY A 223 -3.31 45.08 -5.43
CA GLY A 223 -2.89 43.80 -5.97
C GLY A 223 -3.17 42.63 -5.02
N ASP A 224 -2.41 41.60 -5.20
CA ASP A 224 -2.54 40.34 -4.47
C ASP A 224 -1.25 39.95 -3.69
N PHE A 225 -0.24 40.81 -3.61
CA PHE A 225 1.10 40.61 -3.13
C PHE A 225 1.97 39.65 -3.99
N TRP A 226 1.48 39.21 -5.15
CA TRP A 226 2.17 38.32 -6.05
C TRP A 226 2.65 38.98 -7.33
N VAL A 227 3.49 38.24 -8.06
CA VAL A 227 4.10 38.70 -9.33
C VAL A 227 3.09 39.26 -10.33
N HIS A 228 1.88 38.71 -10.41
CA HIS A 228 0.83 39.14 -11.33
C HIS A 228 0.43 40.61 -11.16
N SER A 229 0.52 41.16 -9.95
CA SER A 229 0.19 42.54 -9.67
C SER A 229 1.24 43.50 -10.25
N GLY A 230 2.52 43.15 -10.14
CA GLY A 230 3.61 43.85 -10.78
C GLY A 230 3.51 43.85 -12.31
N GLU A 231 3.23 42.64 -12.87
CA GLU A 231 3.05 42.47 -14.31
C GLU A 231 1.87 43.29 -14.86
N ARG A 232 0.72 43.31 -14.17
CA ARG A 232 -0.46 44.11 -14.58
C ARG A 232 -0.17 45.60 -14.60
N LEU A 233 0.47 46.11 -13.54
CA LEU A 233 0.81 47.52 -13.49
C LEU A 233 1.85 47.89 -14.55
N GLY A 234 2.88 47.09 -14.74
CA GLY A 234 3.91 47.29 -15.76
C GLY A 234 3.35 47.34 -17.17
N ASN A 235 2.44 46.43 -17.52
CA ASN A 235 1.76 46.45 -18.82
C ASN A 235 0.84 47.66 -18.95
N ALA A 236 0.06 48.00 -17.92
CA ALA A 236 -0.83 49.16 -17.94
C ALA A 236 -0.07 50.49 -18.15
N ILE A 237 1.12 50.62 -17.57
CA ILE A 237 2.01 51.77 -17.81
C ILE A 237 2.52 51.76 -19.26
N ALA A 238 3.01 50.64 -19.71
CA ALA A 238 3.62 50.50 -21.04
C ALA A 238 2.60 50.67 -22.17
N ASP A 239 1.36 50.23 -21.95
CA ASP A 239 0.26 50.38 -22.92
C ASP A 239 -0.40 51.78 -22.89
N GLY A 240 0.05 52.70 -22.00
CA GLY A 240 -0.50 54.03 -21.83
C GLY A 240 -1.87 54.08 -21.13
N GLY A 241 -2.32 52.94 -20.57
CA GLY A 241 -3.57 52.90 -19.77
C GLY A 241 -3.43 53.55 -18.42
N VAL A 242 -2.22 53.69 -17.92
CA VAL A 242 -1.85 54.43 -16.72
C VAL A 242 -0.77 55.42 -17.07
N ALA A 243 -0.95 56.67 -16.60
CA ALA A 243 0.03 57.74 -16.86
C ALA A 243 1.37 57.42 -16.21
N MET A 244 2.48 57.52 -16.94
CA MET A 244 3.82 57.18 -16.50
C MET A 244 4.21 57.91 -15.20
N PRO A 245 4.56 57.21 -14.13
CA PRO A 245 5.08 57.78 -12.90
C PRO A 245 6.56 58.04 -12.98
N GLU A 246 7.13 58.78 -12.03
CA GLU A 246 8.56 58.94 -11.85
C GLU A 246 9.17 57.82 -10.97
N ALA A 247 8.30 57.24 -10.09
CA ALA A 247 8.68 56.11 -9.26
C ALA A 247 7.46 55.30 -8.87
N VAL A 248 7.72 54.04 -8.47
CA VAL A 248 6.73 53.12 -7.89
C VAL A 248 7.28 52.54 -6.60
N ALA A 249 6.52 52.73 -5.51
CA ALA A 249 6.79 52.04 -4.23
C ALA A 249 5.91 50.80 -4.15
N CYS A 250 6.54 49.63 -4.15
CA CYS A 250 5.87 48.34 -4.12
C CYS A 250 5.82 47.81 -2.68
N ALA A 251 4.68 47.27 -2.30
CA ALA A 251 4.46 46.77 -0.96
C ALA A 251 5.20 45.45 -0.67
N ASN A 252 5.83 44.83 -1.63
CA ASN A 252 6.82 43.78 -1.44
C ASN A 252 7.79 43.67 -2.61
N ALA A 253 8.88 42.94 -2.43
CA ALA A 253 9.88 42.77 -3.45
C ALA A 253 9.43 41.91 -4.63
N ALA A 254 8.54 40.96 -4.45
CA ALA A 254 8.04 40.09 -5.52
C ALA A 254 7.25 40.93 -6.58
N MET A 255 6.40 41.83 -6.10
CA MET A 255 5.71 42.80 -7.02
C MET A 255 6.69 43.77 -7.68
N ALA A 256 7.72 44.24 -6.93
CA ALA A 256 8.74 45.13 -7.47
C ALA A 256 9.54 44.44 -8.59
N GLU A 257 10.00 43.23 -8.38
CA GLU A 257 10.75 42.42 -9.37
C GLU A 257 9.89 42.19 -10.64
N ALA A 258 8.64 41.77 -10.49
CA ALA A 258 7.76 41.52 -11.60
C ALA A 258 7.48 42.81 -12.40
N LEU A 259 7.31 43.94 -11.71
CA LEU A 259 7.16 45.25 -12.31
C LEU A 259 8.41 45.62 -13.12
N ILE A 260 9.60 45.55 -12.51
CA ILE A 260 10.88 45.88 -13.18
C ILE A 260 11.05 45.03 -14.42
N ARG A 261 10.89 43.72 -14.31
CA ARG A 261 11.02 42.79 -15.43
C ARG A 261 10.05 43.08 -16.57
N THR A 262 8.83 43.45 -16.24
CA THR A 262 7.80 43.79 -17.23
C THR A 262 8.12 45.10 -17.92
N LEU A 263 8.52 46.14 -17.19
CA LEU A 263 8.92 47.44 -17.75
C LEU A 263 10.12 47.26 -18.69
N GLN A 264 11.17 46.55 -18.28
CA GLN A 264 12.35 46.26 -19.11
C GLN A 264 12.00 45.51 -20.40
N LYS A 265 11.14 44.49 -20.33
CA LYS A 265 10.65 43.79 -21.54
C LYS A 265 9.90 44.67 -22.49
N ARG A 266 9.30 45.73 -21.99
CA ARG A 266 8.57 46.75 -22.77
C ARG A 266 9.44 47.94 -23.20
N GLY A 267 10.74 47.93 -22.92
CA GLY A 267 11.70 48.94 -23.30
C GLY A 267 11.73 50.19 -22.41
N ILE A 268 11.14 50.10 -21.20
CA ILE A 268 11.15 51.18 -20.21
C ILE A 268 12.30 50.89 -19.22
N ALA A 269 13.22 51.85 -19.10
CA ALA A 269 14.41 51.69 -18.27
C ALA A 269 14.12 51.88 -16.76
N VAL A 270 14.69 51.05 -15.94
CA VAL A 270 14.65 51.15 -14.47
C VAL A 270 16.11 51.19 -14.01
N PRO A 271 16.54 52.26 -13.33
CA PRO A 271 15.76 53.37 -12.71
C PRO A 271 15.57 54.63 -13.57
N GLU A 272 16.10 54.68 -14.78
CA GLU A 272 16.23 55.93 -15.56
C GLU A 272 14.87 56.55 -15.88
N ASP A 273 13.94 55.75 -16.39
CA ASP A 273 12.57 56.23 -16.71
C ASP A 273 11.66 56.14 -15.48
N ILE A 274 11.72 55.03 -14.75
CA ILE A 274 10.89 54.78 -13.55
C ILE A 274 11.76 54.20 -12.47
N ALA A 275 11.89 54.86 -11.31
CA ALA A 275 12.52 54.26 -10.13
C ALA A 275 11.55 53.28 -9.42
N VAL A 276 12.04 52.16 -8.93
CA VAL A 276 11.21 51.18 -8.26
C VAL A 276 11.86 50.81 -6.92
N VAL A 277 11.04 50.71 -5.86
CA VAL A 277 11.46 50.25 -4.54
C VAL A 277 10.52 49.15 -4.04
N GLY A 278 11.04 48.20 -3.29
CA GLY A 278 10.28 47.12 -2.65
C GLY A 278 10.28 47.25 -1.13
N TYR A 279 9.27 46.71 -0.46
CA TYR A 279 9.14 46.80 1.00
C TYR A 279 10.15 45.92 1.74
N ASP A 280 10.28 44.66 1.36
CA ASP A 280 11.07 43.62 2.00
C ASP A 280 12.15 43.06 1.04
N PRO A 281 13.21 42.44 1.56
CA PRO A 281 14.19 41.78 0.70
C PRO A 281 13.59 40.53 0.03
N PHE A 282 14.12 40.21 -1.16
CA PHE A 282 13.78 38.99 -1.90
C PHE A 282 15.06 38.20 -2.18
N MET A 283 15.03 36.89 -2.10
CA MET A 283 16.23 36.05 -2.26
C MET A 283 17.03 36.33 -3.53
N THR A 284 16.37 36.77 -4.58
CA THR A 284 16.99 37.14 -5.86
C THR A 284 17.38 38.62 -5.95
N ASN A 285 17.18 39.43 -4.92
CA ASN A 285 17.50 40.86 -4.97
C ASN A 285 18.93 41.14 -5.44
N MET A 286 19.88 40.34 -5.03
CA MET A 286 21.26 40.47 -5.44
C MET A 286 21.55 39.90 -6.85
N LEU A 287 20.62 39.11 -7.39
CA LEU A 287 20.70 38.52 -8.73
C LEU A 287 19.90 39.31 -9.75
N ASN A 288 19.00 40.20 -9.30
CA ASN A 288 18.23 41.10 -10.16
C ASN A 288 19.12 42.18 -10.73
N VAL A 289 18.84 42.55 -11.96
CA VAL A 289 19.44 43.70 -12.64
C VAL A 289 18.30 44.60 -13.14
N PRO A 290 18.08 45.81 -12.54
CA PRO A 290 18.80 46.30 -11.34
C PRO A 290 18.43 45.62 -10.06
N SER A 291 19.34 45.60 -9.07
CA SER A 291 19.07 45.17 -7.70
C SER A 291 18.05 46.06 -7.01
N ILE A 292 17.15 45.50 -6.21
CA ILE A 292 15.98 46.19 -5.66
C ILE A 292 16.34 46.88 -4.35
N THR A 293 16.04 48.17 -4.24
CA THR A 293 16.09 48.90 -2.98
C THR A 293 14.98 48.46 -2.06
N CYS A 294 15.29 48.05 -0.83
CA CYS A 294 14.30 47.56 0.12
C CYS A 294 14.63 47.90 1.57
N MET A 295 13.72 47.54 2.49
CA MET A 295 13.97 47.59 3.94
C MET A 295 14.39 46.23 4.43
N THR A 296 15.24 46.15 5.49
CA THR A 296 15.75 44.93 6.07
C THR A 296 15.38 44.78 7.55
N ASN A 297 15.49 43.53 8.06
CA ASN A 297 15.33 43.18 9.49
C ASN A 297 13.90 43.23 10.05
N MET A 298 12.92 43.71 9.32
CA MET A 298 11.54 43.85 9.82
C MET A 298 10.95 42.51 10.23
N ASN A 299 11.13 41.46 9.38
CA ASN A 299 10.57 40.15 9.61
C ASN A 299 11.23 39.43 10.79
N TYR A 300 12.54 39.68 11.02
CA TYR A 300 13.23 39.21 12.20
C TYR A 300 12.62 39.79 13.46
N ASN A 301 12.45 41.15 13.52
CA ASN A 301 11.87 41.82 14.67
C ASN A 301 10.41 41.40 14.90
N LEU A 302 9.65 41.18 13.82
CA LEU A 302 8.30 40.65 13.91
C LEU A 302 8.28 39.30 14.60
N GLY A 303 9.20 38.38 14.22
CA GLY A 303 9.33 37.06 14.81
C GLY A 303 9.64 37.13 16.33
N VAL A 304 10.60 38.00 16.72
CA VAL A 304 10.97 38.24 18.13
C VAL A 304 9.77 38.73 18.92
N ASN A 305 9.10 39.78 18.44
CA ASN A 305 7.95 40.39 19.13
C ASN A 305 6.75 39.44 19.20
N SER A 306 6.53 38.63 18.17
CA SER A 306 5.44 37.66 18.17
C SER A 306 5.59 36.61 19.26
N ILE A 307 6.81 36.13 19.50
CA ILE A 307 7.06 35.18 20.60
C ILE A 307 6.89 35.85 21.95
N CYS A 308 7.36 37.10 22.11
CA CYS A 308 7.13 37.86 23.35
C CYS A 308 5.64 38.05 23.62
N GLN A 309 4.86 38.38 22.61
CA GLN A 309 3.42 38.57 22.73
C GLN A 309 2.70 37.22 23.02
N LEU A 310 3.10 36.13 22.37
CA LEU A 310 2.55 34.82 22.67
C LEU A 310 2.91 34.35 24.09
N HIS A 311 4.13 34.58 24.52
CA HIS A 311 4.57 34.32 25.91
C HIS A 311 3.71 35.06 26.92
N TYR A 312 3.46 36.36 26.68
CA TYR A 312 2.55 37.14 27.50
C TYR A 312 1.13 36.55 27.54
N LYS A 313 0.62 36.10 26.40
CA LYS A 313 -0.69 35.43 26.35
C LYS A 313 -0.72 34.09 27.12
N ILE A 314 0.39 33.35 27.17
CA ILE A 314 0.49 32.07 27.87
C ILE A 314 0.65 32.29 29.39
N THR A 315 1.54 33.19 29.81
CA THR A 315 1.98 33.31 31.19
C THR A 315 1.41 34.52 31.93
N GLY A 316 1.00 35.54 31.19
CA GLY A 316 0.69 36.87 31.76
C GLY A 316 1.91 37.70 32.12
N GLU A 317 3.14 37.21 31.88
CA GLU A 317 4.40 37.86 32.24
C GLU A 317 5.02 38.62 31.06
N ILE A 318 5.56 39.79 31.33
CA ILE A 318 6.32 40.58 30.35
C ILE A 318 7.75 40.05 30.28
N CYS A 319 8.19 39.62 29.08
CA CYS A 319 9.57 39.21 28.87
C CYS A 319 10.41 40.34 28.23
N THR A 320 11.72 40.24 28.35
CA THR A 320 12.63 41.14 27.66
C THR A 320 12.90 40.54 26.25
N PRO A 321 12.57 41.25 25.15
CA PRO A 321 12.96 40.81 23.82
C PRO A 321 14.47 40.69 23.70
N ILE A 322 14.96 39.69 22.94
CA ILE A 322 16.36 39.73 22.50
C ILE A 322 16.59 40.99 21.67
N PRO A 323 17.82 41.52 21.57
CA PRO A 323 18.09 42.72 20.82
C PRO A 323 17.49 42.66 19.39
N CYS A 324 16.53 43.56 19.11
CA CYS A 324 16.01 43.75 17.79
C CYS A 324 17.12 44.27 16.87
N ARG A 325 17.08 43.85 15.62
CA ARG A 325 17.97 44.41 14.59
C ARG A 325 17.42 45.73 14.12
N PRO A 326 18.28 46.77 13.89
CA PRO A 326 17.76 48.03 13.34
C PRO A 326 17.13 47.78 11.97
N GLU A 327 15.93 48.35 11.78
CA GLU A 327 15.26 48.41 10.49
C GLU A 327 15.98 49.40 9.62
N VAL A 328 16.62 48.99 8.56
CA VAL A 328 17.49 49.82 7.72
C VAL A 328 17.07 49.72 6.28
N LEU A 329 16.99 50.90 5.63
CA LEU A 329 16.88 50.98 4.20
C LEU A 329 18.19 50.47 3.57
N GLU A 330 18.12 49.49 2.69
CA GLU A 330 19.22 49.01 1.88
C GLU A 330 19.08 49.58 0.47
N PRO A 331 19.79 50.68 0.16
CA PRO A 331 19.67 51.34 -1.15
C PRO A 331 20.35 50.51 -2.22
N ALA A 332 19.71 50.37 -3.39
CA ALA A 332 20.21 49.59 -4.50
C ALA A 332 19.92 50.29 -5.85
N GLU A 333 20.23 49.59 -6.95
CA GLU A 333 20.21 50.20 -8.29
C GLU A 333 18.79 50.57 -8.75
N SER A 334 17.76 49.90 -8.33
CA SER A 334 16.39 50.08 -8.84
C SER A 334 15.77 51.46 -8.50
N CYS A 335 16.28 52.17 -7.49
CA CYS A 335 15.88 53.55 -7.18
C CYS A 335 16.81 54.59 -7.80
N GLY A 336 17.98 54.18 -8.31
CA GLY A 336 19.03 55.06 -8.83
C GLY A 336 20.20 55.28 -7.87
N CYS A 337 20.28 54.55 -6.75
CA CYS A 337 21.43 54.54 -5.90
C CYS A 337 22.56 53.68 -6.51
N THR A 338 23.76 54.14 -6.37
CA THR A 338 24.94 53.36 -6.76
C THR A 338 25.29 52.38 -5.62
N MET A 339 25.24 51.06 -5.88
CA MET A 339 25.85 50.13 -5.00
C MET A 339 27.35 50.44 -4.88
N SER A 340 27.86 50.53 -3.70
CA SER A 340 29.30 50.65 -3.45
C SER A 340 30.01 49.34 -3.88
N GLY A 341 30.31 49.28 -5.16
CA GLY A 341 31.12 48.21 -5.80
C GLY A 341 30.28 47.24 -6.64
N ASN A 342 30.36 47.41 -7.95
CA ASN A 342 30.33 46.37 -8.95
C ASN A 342 29.01 45.98 -9.65
N GLY A 343 28.59 46.81 -10.64
CA GLY A 343 27.72 46.33 -11.73
C GLY A 343 28.29 45.16 -12.54
N VAL A 344 29.63 45.00 -12.56
CA VAL A 344 30.35 43.84 -13.15
C VAL A 344 30.08 42.53 -12.38
N PHE A 345 29.78 42.58 -11.08
CA PHE A 345 29.48 41.42 -10.27
C PHE A 345 28.06 40.84 -10.46
N ALA A 346 27.09 41.62 -10.91
CA ALA A 346 25.71 41.12 -11.09
C ALA A 346 25.61 40.05 -12.19
N GLY A 347 26.28 40.30 -13.35
CA GLY A 347 26.37 39.32 -14.42
C GLY A 347 27.08 38.02 -13.98
N TYR A 348 28.22 38.20 -13.29
CA TYR A 348 28.99 37.05 -12.77
C TYR A 348 28.23 36.24 -11.72
N LYS A 349 27.48 36.93 -10.84
CA LYS A 349 26.63 36.24 -9.85
C LYS A 349 25.52 35.45 -10.50
N ARG A 350 24.91 35.96 -11.58
CA ARG A 350 23.87 35.26 -12.33
C ARG A 350 24.44 34.00 -12.98
N ASP A 351 25.57 34.11 -13.69
CA ASP A 351 26.22 32.96 -14.30
C ASP A 351 26.65 31.90 -13.27
N LEU A 352 27.10 32.33 -12.10
CA LEU A 352 27.45 31.46 -10.99
C LEU A 352 26.21 30.77 -10.41
N ALA A 353 25.08 31.49 -10.26
CA ALA A 353 23.83 30.93 -9.78
C ALA A 353 23.28 29.84 -10.75
N GLU A 354 23.29 30.14 -12.08
CA GLU A 354 22.90 29.16 -13.10
C GLU A 354 23.82 27.91 -13.10
N GLN A 355 25.13 28.11 -12.93
CA GLN A 355 26.08 26.99 -12.84
C GLN A 355 25.83 26.14 -11.56
N LEU A 356 25.53 26.79 -10.44
CA LEU A 356 25.19 26.10 -9.20
C LEU A 356 23.87 25.34 -9.34
N GLU A 357 22.83 25.93 -9.93
CA GLU A 357 21.58 25.21 -10.20
C GLU A 357 21.79 23.98 -11.07
N PHE A 358 22.60 24.08 -12.12
CA PHE A 358 22.94 22.96 -12.98
C PHE A 358 23.71 21.86 -12.22
N ALA A 359 24.66 22.25 -11.36
CA ALA A 359 25.41 21.31 -10.52
C ALA A 359 24.49 20.56 -9.54
N TYR A 360 23.52 21.25 -8.95
CA TYR A 360 22.50 20.61 -8.10
C TYR A 360 21.62 19.63 -8.86
N LEU A 361 21.16 19.96 -10.08
CA LEU A 361 20.38 19.04 -10.90
C LEU A 361 21.12 17.73 -11.18
N LEU A 362 22.42 17.80 -11.43
CA LEU A 362 23.26 16.59 -11.62
C LEU A 362 23.36 15.75 -10.33
N GLN A 363 23.52 16.41 -9.18
CA GLN A 363 23.60 15.72 -7.89
C GLN A 363 22.27 15.05 -7.54
N TYR A 364 21.12 15.71 -7.77
CA TYR A 364 19.81 15.13 -7.58
C TYR A 364 19.50 13.96 -8.52
N SER A 365 20.01 14.01 -9.76
CA SER A 365 19.89 12.86 -10.67
C SER A 365 20.55 11.60 -10.11
N GLY A 366 21.76 11.74 -9.55
CA GLY A 366 22.44 10.64 -8.85
C GLY A 366 21.73 10.18 -7.57
N MET A 367 21.12 11.11 -6.83
CA MET A 367 20.30 10.82 -5.66
C MET A 367 19.09 9.97 -6.03
N ILE A 368 18.30 10.40 -7.04
CA ILE A 368 17.09 9.69 -7.46
C ILE A 368 17.38 8.22 -7.78
N GLN A 369 18.44 7.96 -8.52
CA GLN A 369 18.84 6.59 -8.87
C GLN A 369 19.08 5.73 -7.63
N LYS A 370 19.76 6.28 -6.62
CA LYS A 370 20.08 5.56 -5.38
C LYS A 370 18.85 5.29 -4.53
N ILE A 371 18.05 6.32 -4.25
CA ILE A 371 16.90 6.18 -3.35
C ILE A 371 15.69 5.48 -3.98
N SER A 372 15.64 5.39 -5.34
CA SER A 372 14.58 4.65 -6.03
C SER A 372 14.91 3.16 -6.25
N ALA A 373 16.15 2.74 -6.00
CA ALA A 373 16.57 1.34 -6.18
C ALA A 373 16.05 0.37 -5.11
N PRO A 374 15.98 0.75 -3.81
CA PRO A 374 15.57 -0.14 -2.74
C PRO A 374 14.18 -0.78 -2.92
N ASP A 375 14.03 -2.00 -2.43
CA ASP A 375 12.77 -2.74 -2.44
C ASP A 375 12.03 -2.70 -1.09
N ASN A 376 12.67 -2.21 -0.03
CA ASN A 376 12.09 -2.12 1.31
C ASN A 376 12.52 -0.82 2.03
N LEU A 377 11.74 -0.44 3.05
CA LEU A 377 11.96 0.80 3.81
C LEU A 377 13.30 0.87 4.51
N MET A 378 13.85 -0.26 4.96
CA MET A 378 15.13 -0.32 5.66
C MET A 378 16.28 0.07 4.74
N GLU A 379 16.33 -0.51 3.55
CA GLU A 379 17.32 -0.15 2.53
C GLU A 379 17.11 1.27 2.02
N PHE A 380 15.86 1.68 1.84
CA PHE A 380 15.52 3.05 1.47
C PHE A 380 16.06 4.06 2.49
N ALA A 381 15.84 3.84 3.78
CA ALA A 381 16.32 4.73 4.83
C ALA A 381 17.86 4.80 4.88
N LYS A 382 18.57 3.68 4.58
CA LYS A 382 20.03 3.66 4.45
C LYS A 382 20.51 4.51 3.27
N GLU A 383 19.92 4.31 2.10
CA GLU A 383 20.31 5.09 0.91
C GLU A 383 19.94 6.58 1.08
N LEU A 384 18.82 6.87 1.73
CA LEU A 384 18.44 8.24 2.06
C LEU A 384 19.48 8.90 2.97
N HIS A 385 20.00 8.18 3.97
CA HIS A 385 21.07 8.66 4.84
C HIS A 385 22.34 9.02 4.05
N HIS A 386 22.71 8.23 3.05
CA HIS A 386 23.86 8.48 2.19
C HIS A 386 23.73 9.76 1.34
N VAL A 387 22.54 10.28 1.15
CA VAL A 387 22.28 11.49 0.36
C VAL A 387 21.87 12.70 1.19
N LEU A 388 21.82 12.58 2.54
CA LEU A 388 21.52 13.71 3.44
C LEU A 388 22.54 14.86 3.33
N TYR A 389 23.79 14.61 2.90
CA TYR A 389 24.79 15.64 2.69
C TYR A 389 24.39 16.71 1.66
N LEU A 390 23.38 16.41 0.80
CA LEU A 390 22.83 17.36 -0.15
C LEU A 390 22.02 18.47 0.56
N ILE A 391 21.55 18.22 1.77
CA ILE A 391 20.87 19.20 2.61
C ILE A 391 21.89 19.79 3.58
N ARG A 392 22.01 21.09 3.56
CA ARG A 392 22.98 21.79 4.39
C ARG A 392 22.49 21.93 5.83
N ARG A 393 23.41 21.80 6.79
CA ARG A 393 23.22 22.14 8.21
C ARG A 393 22.13 21.37 8.94
N ILE A 394 21.88 20.11 8.58
CA ILE A 394 20.99 19.24 9.35
C ILE A 394 21.68 18.91 10.69
N LYS A 395 21.01 19.22 11.80
CA LYS A 395 21.40 18.84 13.16
C LYS A 395 20.73 17.51 13.54
N VAL A 396 19.44 17.42 13.31
CA VAL A 396 18.63 16.21 13.58
C VAL A 396 17.74 15.92 12.39
N PHE A 397 17.63 14.65 12.05
CA PHE A 397 16.76 14.17 10.99
C PHE A 397 16.03 12.92 11.43
N TYR A 398 14.72 12.98 11.40
CA TYR A 398 13.84 11.83 11.61
C TYR A 398 12.97 11.62 10.38
N LEU A 399 12.96 10.37 9.89
CA LEU A 399 12.04 9.92 8.85
C LEU A 399 10.92 9.13 9.53
N CYS A 400 9.70 9.64 9.47
CA CYS A 400 8.51 9.03 10.04
C CYS A 400 7.61 8.55 8.91
N ILE A 401 7.50 7.23 8.73
CA ILE A 401 6.67 6.62 7.70
C ILE A 401 5.49 5.91 8.36
N GLY A 402 4.28 6.21 7.93
CA GLY A 402 3.06 5.58 8.43
C GLY A 402 3.06 4.06 8.18
N GLU A 403 2.50 3.28 9.10
CA GLU A 403 2.44 1.82 8.96
C GLU A 403 1.68 1.36 7.70
N ASP A 404 0.77 2.20 7.20
CA ASP A 404 -0.08 1.97 6.03
C ASP A 404 0.45 2.62 4.73
N TRP A 405 1.73 3.04 4.70
CA TRP A 405 2.34 3.80 3.60
C TRP A 405 2.29 3.12 2.24
N ASP A 406 2.36 1.78 2.20
CA ASP A 406 2.40 1.00 0.97
C ASP A 406 1.00 0.70 0.41
N GLY A 407 -0.04 0.92 1.21
CA GLY A 407 -1.44 0.80 0.81
C GLY A 407 -1.78 -0.57 0.23
N ILE A 408 -1.19 -1.64 0.79
CA ILE A 408 -1.50 -3.00 0.35
C ILE A 408 -2.98 -3.28 0.62
N ILE A 409 -3.68 -3.56 -0.42
CA ILE A 409 -5.12 -3.67 -0.58
C ILE A 409 -5.79 -4.34 0.63
N SER A 410 -6.53 -3.56 1.40
CA SER A 410 -7.66 -4.05 2.16
C SER A 410 -8.73 -4.54 1.17
N THR A 411 -9.41 -5.62 1.49
CA THR A 411 -10.49 -6.26 0.71
C THR A 411 -11.62 -5.31 0.28
N ASN A 412 -11.60 -4.05 0.70
CA ASN A 412 -12.62 -3.02 0.44
C ASN A 412 -12.25 -1.97 -0.61
N GLY A 413 -11.15 -2.14 -1.35
CA GLY A 413 -10.86 -1.36 -2.56
C GLY A 413 -10.22 0.03 -2.38
N SER A 414 -10.08 0.57 -1.17
CA SER A 414 -9.35 1.82 -0.91
C SER A 414 -7.93 1.50 -0.43
N THR A 415 -6.94 1.92 -1.18
CA THR A 415 -5.59 1.35 -1.11
C THR A 415 -4.53 2.31 -0.56
N TYR A 416 -4.85 3.55 -0.22
CA TYR A 416 -3.91 4.52 0.34
C TYR A 416 -4.64 5.62 1.09
N ARG A 417 -3.92 6.27 2.01
CA ARG A 417 -4.44 7.35 2.82
C ARG A 417 -4.30 8.69 2.09
N THR A 418 -5.40 9.40 1.94
CA THR A 418 -5.46 10.76 1.36
C THR A 418 -5.80 11.82 2.39
N ALA A 419 -6.23 11.42 3.60
CA ALA A 419 -6.60 12.33 4.67
C ALA A 419 -6.01 11.87 6.01
N GLY A 420 -5.25 12.76 6.63
CA GLY A 420 -4.61 12.53 7.93
C GLY A 420 -3.45 11.54 7.90
N TYR A 421 -3.08 11.07 9.09
CA TYR A 421 -1.99 10.13 9.31
C TYR A 421 -2.47 8.96 10.17
N PRO A 422 -1.82 7.79 10.12
CA PRO A 422 -2.10 6.69 11.04
C PRO A 422 -1.63 7.02 12.46
N ASP A 423 -2.09 6.24 13.44
CA ASP A 423 -1.63 6.39 14.83
C ASP A 423 -0.22 5.84 15.07
N THR A 424 0.28 5.00 14.15
CA THR A 424 1.55 4.28 14.28
C THR A 424 2.47 4.58 13.11
N PHE A 425 3.74 4.80 13.42
CA PHE A 425 4.79 5.14 12.45
C PHE A 425 6.03 4.28 12.64
N PHE A 426 6.71 4.01 11.54
CA PHE A 426 8.11 3.56 11.51
C PHE A 426 9.01 4.80 11.61
N LEU A 427 9.69 4.97 12.72
CA LEU A 427 10.62 6.07 12.98
C LEU A 427 12.05 5.62 12.69
N PHE A 428 12.68 6.22 11.69
CA PHE A 428 14.10 6.06 11.39
C PHE A 428 14.87 7.27 11.92
N ARG A 429 15.77 7.02 12.87
CA ARG A 429 16.64 8.06 13.45
C ARG A 429 17.95 8.09 12.70
N GLN A 430 18.47 9.30 12.47
CA GLN A 430 19.84 9.46 12.01
C GLN A 430 20.81 9.16 13.15
N VAL A 431 21.19 7.91 13.31
CA VAL A 431 22.27 7.53 14.22
C VAL A 431 23.36 6.87 13.36
N TYR A 432 24.60 7.36 13.46
CA TYR A 432 25.74 6.80 12.77
C TYR A 432 25.80 5.28 12.97
N GLY A 433 25.56 4.54 11.91
CA GLY A 433 25.73 3.08 11.84
C GLY A 433 24.55 2.21 12.27
N SER A 434 23.43 2.72 12.78
CA SER A 434 22.25 1.91 13.04
C SER A 434 21.23 2.07 11.90
N SER A 435 20.75 0.97 11.42
CA SER A 435 19.73 0.88 10.36
C SER A 435 18.39 0.38 10.89
N ASP A 436 18.19 0.46 12.18
CA ASP A 436 16.97 -0.03 12.82
C ASP A 436 15.92 1.09 12.87
N TYR A 437 14.67 0.72 12.79
CA TYR A 437 13.55 1.62 13.03
C TYR A 437 12.89 1.28 14.38
N GLU A 438 12.25 2.28 14.97
CA GLU A 438 11.37 2.12 16.12
C GLU A 438 9.92 2.27 15.66
N ILE A 439 9.03 1.50 16.27
CA ILE A 439 7.59 1.70 16.08
C ILE A 439 7.13 2.67 17.14
N VAL A 440 6.58 3.81 16.73
CA VAL A 440 6.17 4.90 17.62
C VAL A 440 4.71 5.27 17.37
N HIS A 441 4.01 5.66 18.42
CA HIS A 441 2.68 6.23 18.30
C HIS A 441 2.74 7.74 18.12
N LEU A 442 1.79 8.29 17.38
CA LEU A 442 1.70 9.73 17.13
C LEU A 442 1.76 10.56 18.43
N ARG A 443 1.09 10.09 19.49
CA ARG A 443 1.10 10.75 20.82
C ARG A 443 2.48 10.82 21.48
N GLU A 444 3.42 9.95 21.10
CA GLU A 444 4.77 9.87 21.68
C GLU A 444 5.75 10.76 20.90
N LEU A 445 5.36 11.25 19.72
CA LEU A 445 6.22 12.03 18.83
C LEU A 445 6.81 13.25 19.53
N VAL A 446 6.02 13.98 20.29
CA VAL A 446 6.46 15.19 21.00
C VAL A 446 7.53 14.89 22.05
N GLU A 447 7.42 13.78 22.77
CA GLU A 447 8.43 13.34 23.73
C GLU A 447 9.74 12.96 23.05
N ILE A 448 9.64 12.40 21.85
CA ILE A 448 10.78 12.03 21.01
C ILE A 448 11.51 13.26 20.48
N LEU A 449 10.78 14.32 20.13
CA LEU A 449 11.33 15.56 19.58
C LEU A 449 11.96 16.45 20.65
N GLN A 450 11.62 16.31 21.93
CA GLN A 450 12.20 17.14 23.00
C GLN A 450 13.63 16.71 23.33
N ASN A 451 14.59 17.60 23.13
CA ASN A 451 15.95 17.42 23.64
C ASN A 451 16.01 17.82 25.12
N PRO A 452 16.46 16.97 26.07
CA PRO A 452 16.48 17.30 27.49
C PRO A 452 17.41 18.48 27.85
N GLU A 453 18.44 18.73 27.05
CA GLU A 453 19.48 19.72 27.40
C GLU A 453 19.19 21.11 26.84
N THR A 454 18.84 21.22 25.56
CA THR A 454 18.70 22.49 24.84
C THR A 454 17.32 22.59 24.18
N PRO A 455 16.77 23.82 24.06
CA PRO A 455 15.59 24.03 23.25
C PRO A 455 15.84 23.60 21.79
N SER A 456 14.82 23.02 21.18
CA SER A 456 14.86 22.50 19.80
C SER A 456 13.84 23.20 18.93
N ALA A 457 14.14 23.32 17.64
CA ALA A 457 13.24 23.86 16.64
C ALA A 457 13.08 22.86 15.50
N TYR A 458 12.02 22.06 15.57
CA TYR A 458 11.70 21.07 14.54
C TYR A 458 10.77 21.61 13.48
N HIS A 459 11.05 21.24 12.25
CA HIS A 459 10.18 21.46 11.11
C HIS A 459 9.59 20.11 10.71
N LEU A 460 8.27 19.98 10.79
CA LEU A 460 7.53 18.84 10.29
C LEU A 460 7.19 19.07 8.82
N VAL A 461 7.74 18.23 7.97
CA VAL A 461 7.63 18.35 6.50
C VAL A 461 6.87 17.15 5.96
N PRO A 462 5.73 17.33 5.27
CA PRO A 462 4.94 16.21 4.78
C PRO A 462 5.69 15.43 3.69
N LEU A 463 5.60 14.12 3.76
CA LEU A 463 6.01 13.19 2.71
C LEU A 463 4.76 12.66 2.03
N HIS A 464 4.52 13.11 0.81
CA HIS A 464 3.34 12.75 0.04
C HIS A 464 3.65 12.73 -1.46
N TYR A 465 2.86 11.99 -2.21
CA TYR A 465 2.87 12.05 -3.67
C TYR A 465 1.44 12.35 -4.12
N GLU A 466 1.24 13.53 -4.73
CA GLU A 466 -0.09 14.08 -4.93
C GLU A 466 -0.86 14.11 -3.59
N ASP A 467 -2.05 13.51 -3.51
CA ASP A 467 -2.89 13.43 -2.31
C ASP A 467 -2.54 12.25 -1.38
N ARG A 468 -1.60 11.37 -1.76
CA ARG A 468 -1.21 10.21 -0.96
C ARG A 468 -0.20 10.59 0.10
N CYS A 469 -0.52 10.29 1.35
CA CYS A 469 0.36 10.51 2.49
C CYS A 469 1.18 9.27 2.81
N PHE A 470 2.50 9.41 2.84
CA PHE A 470 3.41 8.36 3.31
C PHE A 470 3.81 8.55 4.77
N GLY A 471 3.93 9.80 5.19
CA GLY A 471 4.44 10.18 6.49
C GLY A 471 4.95 11.62 6.50
N PHE A 472 5.99 11.89 7.27
CA PHE A 472 6.60 13.20 7.38
C PHE A 472 8.07 13.10 7.79
N LEU A 473 8.80 14.17 7.54
CA LEU A 473 10.14 14.39 8.11
C LEU A 473 10.00 15.28 9.33
N ALA A 474 10.79 15.04 10.37
CA ALA A 474 11.03 16.00 11.44
C ALA A 474 12.50 16.39 11.41
N VAL A 475 12.77 17.65 11.06
CA VAL A 475 14.14 18.14 10.81
C VAL A 475 14.45 19.32 11.71
N GLU A 476 15.63 19.31 12.33
CA GLU A 476 16.23 20.43 13.04
C GLU A 476 17.53 20.84 12.33
N PHE A 477 17.74 22.13 12.12
CA PHE A 477 18.93 22.66 11.46
C PHE A 477 19.94 23.24 12.45
N GLU A 478 21.23 23.19 12.07
CA GLU A 478 22.30 23.82 12.84
C GLU A 478 22.41 25.32 12.54
N GLY A 479 22.55 26.14 13.59
CA GLY A 479 22.86 27.57 13.48
C GLY A 479 21.64 28.44 13.20
N GLU A 480 21.92 29.68 12.72
CA GLU A 480 20.91 30.74 12.61
C GLU A 480 20.19 30.80 11.26
N GLN A 481 20.67 30.06 10.28
CA GLN A 481 20.07 30.04 8.93
C GLN A 481 19.36 28.72 8.67
N TYR A 482 18.09 28.80 8.44
CA TYR A 482 17.28 27.65 8.04
C TYR A 482 17.55 27.29 6.59
N SER A 483 17.61 26.00 6.30
CA SER A 483 17.81 25.49 4.94
C SER A 483 16.52 24.93 4.34
N LEU A 484 15.35 25.48 4.70
CA LEU A 484 14.06 25.16 4.06
C LEU A 484 13.93 25.90 2.74
N ASP A 485 14.95 25.82 1.89
CA ASP A 485 15.03 26.46 0.59
C ASP A 485 14.42 25.60 -0.52
N LYS A 486 14.45 26.12 -1.74
CA LYS A 486 13.99 25.37 -2.93
C LYS A 486 14.72 24.03 -3.09
N GLN A 487 15.98 23.94 -2.64
CA GLN A 487 16.77 22.72 -2.77
C GLN A 487 16.23 21.65 -1.81
N PHE A 488 15.91 22.03 -0.59
CA PHE A 488 15.28 21.16 0.40
C PHE A 488 13.91 20.66 -0.10
N LEU A 489 13.09 21.57 -0.64
CA LEU A 489 11.80 21.20 -1.22
C LEU A 489 11.95 20.18 -2.36
N THR A 490 12.82 20.46 -3.33
CA THR A 490 13.10 19.53 -4.45
C THR A 490 13.60 18.18 -3.94
N TRP A 491 14.48 18.19 -2.92
CA TRP A 491 14.96 16.96 -2.28
C TRP A 491 13.81 16.16 -1.66
N THR A 492 12.90 16.83 -0.96
CA THR A 492 11.72 16.19 -0.32
C THR A 492 10.75 15.60 -1.36
N GLU A 493 10.53 16.31 -2.49
CA GLU A 493 9.73 15.82 -3.61
C GLU A 493 10.33 14.55 -4.23
N TYR A 494 11.66 14.49 -4.37
CA TYR A 494 12.33 13.29 -4.87
C TYR A 494 12.25 12.12 -3.89
N VAL A 495 12.33 12.38 -2.59
CA VAL A 495 12.12 11.37 -1.54
C VAL A 495 10.70 10.80 -1.64
N SER A 496 9.70 11.65 -1.76
CA SER A 496 8.31 11.27 -1.93
C SER A 496 8.07 10.46 -3.22
N SER A 497 8.67 10.89 -4.32
CA SER A 497 8.60 10.18 -5.61
C SER A 497 9.26 8.81 -5.56
N ALA A 498 10.36 8.67 -4.81
CA ALA A 498 11.03 7.38 -4.62
C ALA A 498 10.19 6.42 -3.77
N LEU A 499 9.52 6.92 -2.72
CA LEU A 499 8.57 6.13 -1.92
C LEU A 499 7.41 5.63 -2.78
N GLU A 500 6.82 6.49 -3.64
CA GLU A 500 5.77 6.08 -4.56
C GLU A 500 6.26 5.03 -5.57
N THR A 501 7.46 5.19 -6.10
CA THR A 501 8.09 4.22 -7.00
C THR A 501 8.25 2.86 -6.33
N MET A 502 8.72 2.83 -5.08
CA MET A 502 8.87 1.61 -4.28
C MET A 502 7.51 0.97 -4.01
N ARG A 503 6.51 1.76 -3.61
CA ARG A 503 5.14 1.30 -3.39
C ARG A 503 4.54 0.64 -4.64
N ILE A 504 4.64 1.31 -5.81
CA ILE A 504 4.15 0.78 -7.08
C ILE A 504 4.87 -0.53 -7.43
N ARG A 505 6.18 -0.60 -7.25
CA ARG A 505 6.97 -1.81 -7.52
C ARG A 505 6.53 -2.97 -6.63
N ASN A 506 6.32 -2.73 -5.33
CA ASN A 506 5.86 -3.74 -4.38
C ASN A 506 4.45 -4.21 -4.72
N TYR A 507 3.56 -3.28 -5.08
CA TYR A 507 2.22 -3.60 -5.55
C TYR A 507 2.24 -4.48 -6.81
N LEU A 508 3.06 -4.13 -7.80
CA LEU A 508 3.20 -4.92 -9.04
C LEU A 508 3.77 -6.32 -8.78
N LYS A 509 4.77 -6.44 -7.88
CA LYS A 509 5.30 -7.74 -7.48
C LYS A 509 4.22 -8.63 -6.85
N GLN A 510 3.42 -8.09 -5.93
CA GLN A 510 2.33 -8.83 -5.29
C GLN A 510 1.21 -9.17 -6.28
N PHE A 511 0.85 -8.21 -7.15
CA PHE A 511 -0.16 -8.41 -8.16
C PHE A 511 0.28 -9.48 -9.18
N SER A 512 1.53 -9.43 -9.64
CA SER A 512 2.13 -10.45 -10.50
C SER A 512 2.12 -11.82 -9.82
N GLY A 513 2.48 -11.88 -8.54
CA GLY A 513 2.40 -13.12 -7.77
C GLY A 513 0.98 -13.68 -7.67
N ARG A 514 -0.04 -12.83 -7.45
CA ARG A 514 -1.45 -13.25 -7.43
C ARG A 514 -1.93 -13.72 -8.80
N ILE A 515 -1.58 -13.02 -9.87
CA ILE A 515 -1.90 -13.45 -11.25
C ILE A 515 -1.23 -14.78 -11.54
N HIS A 516 0.04 -14.94 -11.17
CA HIS A 516 0.77 -16.20 -11.38
C HIS A 516 0.08 -17.34 -10.64
N LEU A 517 -0.24 -17.17 -9.35
CA LEU A 517 -0.95 -18.19 -8.57
C LEU A 517 -2.32 -18.52 -9.17
N THR A 518 -3.07 -17.54 -9.68
CA THR A 518 -4.35 -17.78 -10.35
C THR A 518 -4.17 -18.47 -11.70
N ALA A 519 -3.10 -18.12 -12.43
CA ALA A 519 -2.80 -18.71 -13.74
C ALA A 519 -2.36 -20.18 -13.66
N ILE A 520 -1.80 -20.62 -12.52
CA ILE A 520 -1.32 -21.99 -12.32
C ILE A 520 -2.26 -22.87 -11.48
N ARG A 521 -3.42 -22.34 -11.04
CA ARG A 521 -4.43 -23.08 -10.29
C ARG A 521 -5.66 -23.38 -11.15
N ASP A 522 -6.31 -24.53 -10.89
CA ASP A 522 -7.60 -24.89 -11.49
C ASP A 522 -8.74 -24.19 -10.73
N PRO A 523 -9.60 -23.42 -11.42
CA PRO A 523 -10.62 -22.59 -10.74
C PRO A 523 -11.72 -23.40 -10.05
N LEU A 524 -11.95 -24.65 -10.47
CA LEU A 524 -12.98 -25.51 -9.88
C LEU A 524 -12.47 -26.21 -8.63
N THR A 525 -11.25 -26.74 -8.68
CA THR A 525 -10.72 -27.65 -7.66
C THR A 525 -9.69 -26.99 -6.74
N GLY A 526 -9.15 -25.81 -7.12
CA GLY A 526 -8.14 -25.08 -6.34
C GLY A 526 -6.73 -25.69 -6.34
N ILE A 527 -6.55 -26.91 -6.81
CA ILE A 527 -5.22 -27.54 -6.98
C ILE A 527 -4.51 -26.95 -8.22
N TYR A 528 -3.26 -27.31 -8.47
CA TYR A 528 -2.55 -26.85 -9.65
C TYR A 528 -3.25 -27.29 -10.95
N ASN A 529 -3.25 -26.42 -11.96
CA ASN A 529 -3.71 -26.75 -13.29
C ASN A 529 -2.55 -27.31 -14.13
N ARG A 530 -2.81 -27.58 -15.43
CA ARG A 530 -1.80 -28.10 -16.37
C ARG A 530 -0.54 -27.24 -16.42
N ARG A 531 -0.69 -25.90 -16.43
CA ARG A 531 0.45 -24.98 -16.45
C ARG A 531 1.27 -25.07 -15.16
N GLY A 532 0.61 -25.11 -14.01
CA GLY A 532 1.28 -25.33 -12.74
C GLY A 532 2.00 -26.67 -12.67
N PHE A 533 1.43 -27.73 -13.27
CA PHE A 533 2.09 -29.02 -13.41
C PHE A 533 3.37 -28.92 -14.24
N GLU A 534 3.30 -28.33 -15.44
CA GLU A 534 4.44 -28.17 -16.35
C GLU A 534 5.58 -27.34 -15.72
N GLU A 535 5.26 -26.28 -14.97
CA GLU A 535 6.26 -25.43 -14.30
C GLU A 535 6.94 -26.14 -13.10
N LEU A 536 6.17 -26.79 -12.23
CA LEU A 536 6.69 -27.34 -10.98
C LEU A 536 7.22 -28.77 -11.08
N SER A 537 6.68 -29.59 -11.98
CA SER A 537 7.08 -31.00 -12.11
C SER A 537 8.52 -31.16 -12.56
N SER A 538 9.00 -30.29 -13.44
CA SER A 538 10.39 -30.29 -13.90
C SER A 538 11.36 -30.01 -12.78
N GLU A 539 11.06 -29.03 -11.93
CA GLU A 539 11.90 -28.67 -10.78
C GLU A 539 12.00 -29.83 -9.77
N ILE A 540 10.86 -30.44 -9.38
CA ILE A 540 10.83 -31.59 -8.48
C ILE A 540 11.59 -32.77 -9.06
N TYR A 541 11.46 -32.99 -10.38
CA TYR A 541 12.16 -34.08 -11.09
C TYR A 541 13.68 -33.87 -11.07
N GLU A 542 14.15 -32.67 -11.41
CA GLU A 542 15.58 -32.33 -11.41
C GLU A 542 16.18 -32.40 -10.00
N GLN A 543 15.46 -31.93 -9.00
CA GLN A 543 15.87 -32.03 -7.60
C GLN A 543 15.98 -33.49 -7.16
N SER A 544 15.05 -34.37 -7.58
CA SER A 544 15.10 -35.81 -7.28
C SER A 544 16.36 -36.48 -7.84
N ILE A 545 16.76 -36.09 -9.05
CA ILE A 545 18.01 -36.57 -9.66
C ILE A 545 19.23 -36.06 -8.90
N LEU A 546 19.24 -34.73 -8.59
CA LEU A 546 20.36 -34.08 -7.93
C LEU A 546 20.66 -34.66 -6.56
N HIS A 547 19.61 -34.95 -5.78
CA HIS A 547 19.72 -35.49 -4.43
C HIS A 547 19.71 -37.03 -4.39
N GLY A 548 19.55 -37.72 -5.52
CA GLY A 548 19.48 -39.18 -5.60
C GLY A 548 18.26 -39.76 -4.90
N GLU A 549 17.17 -39.01 -4.85
CA GLU A 549 15.91 -39.39 -4.22
C GLU A 549 15.02 -40.19 -5.19
N LYS A 550 13.98 -40.84 -4.65
CA LYS A 550 12.94 -41.47 -5.45
C LYS A 550 11.97 -40.40 -5.91
N PHE A 551 11.68 -40.36 -7.21
CA PHE A 551 10.63 -39.54 -7.79
C PHE A 551 9.30 -40.30 -7.75
N LEU A 552 8.28 -39.64 -7.20
CA LEU A 552 6.91 -40.13 -7.17
C LEU A 552 6.08 -39.44 -8.26
N LEU A 553 5.37 -40.22 -9.03
CA LEU A 553 4.36 -39.77 -9.94
C LEU A 553 3.14 -40.68 -9.82
N VAL A 554 2.01 -40.16 -9.36
CA VAL A 554 0.72 -40.85 -9.34
C VAL A 554 -0.20 -40.18 -10.36
N ALA A 555 -0.79 -40.97 -11.25
CA ALA A 555 -1.81 -40.51 -12.16
C ALA A 555 -3.16 -41.07 -11.73
N VAL A 556 -4.21 -40.25 -11.79
CA VAL A 556 -5.59 -40.60 -11.44
C VAL A 556 -6.52 -40.11 -12.52
N ASP A 557 -7.39 -40.98 -12.97
CA ASP A 557 -8.41 -40.70 -13.99
C ASP A 557 -9.78 -41.15 -13.50
N ILE A 558 -10.82 -40.40 -13.80
CA ILE A 558 -12.19 -40.71 -13.40
C ILE A 558 -12.91 -41.41 -14.57
N TYR A 559 -13.05 -42.73 -14.43
CA TYR A 559 -13.69 -43.50 -15.48
C TYR A 559 -15.15 -43.08 -15.76
N ASN A 560 -15.45 -42.79 -17.03
CA ASN A 560 -16.79 -42.44 -17.49
C ASN A 560 -17.41 -41.15 -16.90
N LEU A 561 -16.62 -40.18 -16.45
CA LEU A 561 -17.14 -38.89 -15.95
C LEU A 561 -18.11 -38.23 -16.91
N HIS A 562 -17.86 -38.31 -18.23
CA HIS A 562 -18.74 -37.76 -19.25
C HIS A 562 -20.13 -38.40 -19.23
N GLU A 563 -20.23 -39.73 -19.03
CA GLU A 563 -21.50 -40.45 -18.95
C GLU A 563 -22.25 -40.09 -17.68
N ILE A 564 -21.54 -39.89 -16.56
CA ILE A 564 -22.11 -39.41 -15.29
C ILE A 564 -22.70 -38.02 -15.48
N ASN A 565 -21.95 -37.09 -16.08
CA ASN A 565 -22.42 -35.73 -16.37
C ASN A 565 -23.67 -35.73 -17.26
N ARG A 566 -23.72 -36.63 -18.27
CA ARG A 566 -24.87 -36.72 -19.16
C ARG A 566 -26.12 -37.25 -18.44
N LYS A 567 -25.98 -38.17 -17.50
CA LYS A 567 -27.09 -38.82 -16.78
C LYS A 567 -27.59 -38.00 -15.59
N GLN A 568 -26.72 -37.36 -14.88
CA GLN A 568 -26.99 -36.75 -13.56
C GLN A 568 -26.76 -35.24 -13.52
N GLY A 569 -26.19 -34.67 -14.61
CA GLY A 569 -25.90 -33.23 -14.69
C GLY A 569 -24.44 -32.89 -14.35
N SER A 570 -23.95 -31.76 -14.89
CA SER A 570 -22.58 -31.29 -14.69
C SER A 570 -22.23 -30.96 -13.22
N SER A 571 -23.20 -30.53 -12.43
CA SER A 571 -23.02 -30.23 -11.01
C SER A 571 -22.58 -31.47 -10.20
N VAL A 572 -23.02 -32.66 -10.57
CA VAL A 572 -22.59 -33.92 -9.93
C VAL A 572 -21.11 -34.20 -10.29
N GLY A 573 -20.79 -34.06 -11.59
CA GLY A 573 -19.38 -34.22 -12.00
C GLY A 573 -18.42 -33.22 -11.39
N ASP A 574 -18.84 -31.96 -11.21
CA ASP A 574 -18.02 -30.95 -10.52
C ASP A 574 -17.75 -31.35 -9.05
N LYS A 575 -18.76 -31.88 -8.36
CA LYS A 575 -18.57 -32.39 -7.00
C LYS A 575 -17.61 -33.58 -6.95
N ILE A 576 -17.70 -34.50 -7.91
CA ILE A 576 -16.77 -35.63 -8.02
C ILE A 576 -15.35 -35.13 -8.24
N LEU A 577 -15.18 -34.18 -9.16
CA LEU A 577 -13.86 -33.57 -9.43
C LEU A 577 -13.27 -32.88 -8.19
N MET A 578 -14.10 -32.14 -7.45
CA MET A 578 -13.67 -31.50 -6.18
C MET A 578 -13.31 -32.57 -5.13
N THR A 579 -14.10 -33.63 -5.00
CA THR A 579 -13.82 -34.69 -4.03
C THR A 579 -12.51 -35.43 -4.34
N VAL A 580 -12.21 -35.68 -5.63
CA VAL A 580 -10.94 -36.29 -6.04
C VAL A 580 -9.76 -35.33 -5.78
N ALA A 581 -9.94 -34.03 -6.03
CA ALA A 581 -8.92 -33.03 -5.73
C ALA A 581 -8.65 -32.91 -4.21
N ASP A 582 -9.72 -32.94 -3.40
CA ASP A 582 -9.61 -32.97 -1.92
C ASP A 582 -8.90 -34.23 -1.45
N ALA A 583 -9.18 -35.39 -2.04
CA ALA A 583 -8.48 -36.65 -1.73
C ALA A 583 -6.99 -36.57 -2.03
N LEU A 584 -6.62 -36.05 -3.20
CA LEU A 584 -5.24 -35.81 -3.60
C LEU A 584 -4.54 -34.84 -2.63
N SER A 585 -5.15 -33.70 -2.39
CA SER A 585 -4.60 -32.68 -1.49
C SER A 585 -4.42 -33.19 -0.06
N SER A 586 -5.38 -33.95 0.44
CA SER A 586 -5.31 -34.55 1.80
C SER A 586 -4.28 -35.67 1.90
N SER A 587 -3.93 -36.32 0.79
CA SER A 587 -2.90 -37.34 0.75
C SER A 587 -1.49 -36.78 0.59
N CYS A 588 -1.34 -35.53 0.12
CA CYS A 588 -0.04 -34.88 -0.08
C CYS A 588 0.76 -34.76 1.21
N LEU A 589 2.06 -35.13 1.17
CA LEU A 589 3.01 -35.06 2.27
C LEU A 589 4.15 -34.09 1.91
N GLY A 590 4.44 -33.13 2.81
CA GLY A 590 5.62 -32.27 2.65
C GLY A 590 5.60 -31.43 1.37
N ASN A 591 6.56 -31.67 0.47
CA ASN A 591 6.75 -30.90 -0.77
C ASN A 591 6.01 -31.47 -1.99
N GLU A 592 5.06 -32.37 -1.76
CA GLU A 592 4.26 -32.92 -2.85
C GLU A 592 3.27 -31.93 -3.39
N ILE A 593 3.01 -32.03 -4.69
CA ILE A 593 2.00 -31.21 -5.37
C ILE A 593 0.99 -32.10 -6.08
N CYS A 594 -0.25 -31.66 -6.09
CA CYS A 594 -1.32 -32.28 -6.87
C CYS A 594 -1.86 -31.30 -7.90
N CYS A 595 -2.25 -31.83 -9.06
CA CYS A 595 -2.70 -31.04 -10.18
C CYS A 595 -3.79 -31.75 -10.97
N ARG A 596 -4.62 -30.93 -11.62
CA ARG A 596 -5.61 -31.33 -12.59
C ARG A 596 -5.19 -30.83 -13.97
N CYS A 597 -4.79 -31.77 -14.85
CA CYS A 597 -4.20 -31.39 -16.14
C CYS A 597 -5.22 -31.30 -17.28
N ASN A 598 -6.16 -32.22 -17.34
CA ASN A 598 -7.22 -32.22 -18.36
C ASN A 598 -8.49 -32.77 -17.74
N GLY A 599 -9.63 -32.11 -17.90
CA GLY A 599 -10.95 -32.60 -17.57
C GLY A 599 -11.09 -33.46 -16.32
N ASP A 600 -10.84 -34.75 -16.45
CA ASP A 600 -10.94 -35.81 -15.43
C ASP A 600 -9.58 -36.42 -15.01
N HIS A 601 -8.46 -35.87 -15.52
CA HIS A 601 -7.13 -36.42 -15.32
C HIS A 601 -6.31 -35.61 -14.31
N PHE A 602 -5.77 -36.27 -13.31
CA PHE A 602 -5.02 -35.68 -12.18
C PHE A 602 -3.67 -36.34 -12.03
N TYR A 603 -2.70 -35.55 -11.51
CA TYR A 603 -1.41 -36.08 -11.08
C TYR A 603 -1.08 -35.63 -9.65
N LEU A 604 -0.34 -36.50 -8.95
CA LEU A 604 0.35 -36.17 -7.72
C LEU A 604 1.82 -36.47 -7.93
N ILE A 605 2.70 -35.51 -7.64
CA ILE A 605 4.15 -35.65 -7.79
C ILE A 605 4.88 -35.21 -6.54
N GLY A 606 6.02 -35.86 -6.29
CA GLY A 606 6.90 -35.56 -5.15
C GLY A 606 8.23 -36.24 -5.25
N SER A 607 9.09 -36.02 -4.23
CA SER A 607 10.36 -36.66 -4.11
C SER A 607 10.57 -37.20 -2.68
N TYR A 608 11.29 -38.35 -2.55
CA TYR A 608 11.47 -39.04 -1.29
C TYR A 608 12.88 -39.56 -1.10
N SER A 609 13.42 -39.32 0.08
CA SER A 609 14.71 -39.83 0.50
C SER A 609 14.66 -41.25 1.13
N TYR A 610 13.47 -41.79 1.44
CA TYR A 610 13.31 -43.06 2.19
C TYR A 610 12.80 -44.26 1.35
N ARG A 611 13.01 -45.47 1.88
CA ARG A 611 12.58 -46.76 1.27
C ARG A 611 11.08 -47.06 1.42
N PHE A 612 10.23 -46.09 1.37
CA PHE A 612 8.78 -46.20 1.50
C PHE A 612 8.11 -46.36 0.14
N ASP A 613 7.12 -47.26 0.02
CA ASP A 613 6.29 -47.38 -1.18
C ASP A 613 5.20 -46.30 -1.12
N ALA A 614 5.61 -45.08 -1.35
CA ALA A 614 4.72 -43.90 -1.31
C ALA A 614 3.60 -44.02 -2.36
N GLY A 615 3.90 -44.58 -3.52
CA GLY A 615 2.92 -44.66 -4.61
C GLY A 615 1.69 -45.47 -4.24
N ARG A 616 1.89 -46.64 -3.63
CA ARG A 616 0.78 -47.51 -3.22
C ARG A 616 -0.01 -46.90 -2.05
N THR A 617 0.68 -46.31 -1.11
CA THR A 617 0.03 -45.61 0.03
C THR A 617 -0.86 -44.45 -0.42
N HIS A 618 -0.43 -43.65 -1.38
CA HIS A 618 -1.26 -42.59 -1.94
C HIS A 618 -2.46 -43.15 -2.67
N ILE A 619 -2.28 -44.19 -3.50
CA ILE A 619 -3.38 -44.85 -4.20
C ILE A 619 -4.44 -45.34 -3.21
N ASP A 620 -4.01 -46.03 -2.16
CA ASP A 620 -4.92 -46.57 -1.14
C ASP A 620 -5.63 -45.44 -0.36
N ALA A 621 -4.93 -44.37 0.00
CA ALA A 621 -5.48 -43.24 0.69
C ALA A 621 -6.51 -42.46 -0.16
N ILE A 622 -6.19 -42.19 -1.44
CA ILE A 622 -7.09 -41.54 -2.39
C ILE A 622 -8.35 -42.37 -2.59
N GLN A 623 -8.18 -43.68 -2.79
CA GLN A 623 -9.33 -44.60 -2.96
C GLN A 623 -10.22 -44.65 -1.72
N GLN A 624 -9.64 -44.72 -0.55
CA GLN A 624 -10.37 -44.76 0.72
C GLN A 624 -11.14 -43.45 0.96
N TYR A 625 -10.49 -42.31 0.73
CA TYR A 625 -11.13 -40.99 0.87
C TYR A 625 -12.30 -40.85 -0.08
N CYS A 626 -12.12 -41.18 -1.35
CA CYS A 626 -13.17 -41.08 -2.36
C CYS A 626 -14.35 -42.01 -2.07
N ASN A 627 -14.07 -43.28 -1.67
CA ASN A 627 -15.14 -44.21 -1.30
C ASN A 627 -15.98 -43.65 -0.15
N GLN A 628 -15.34 -43.14 0.90
CA GLN A 628 -16.03 -42.60 2.06
C GLN A 628 -16.88 -41.35 1.74
N HIS A 629 -16.35 -40.40 0.97
CA HIS A 629 -17.02 -39.10 0.79
C HIS A 629 -17.95 -39.05 -0.43
N LEU A 630 -17.76 -39.91 -1.43
CA LEU A 630 -18.67 -40.01 -2.58
C LEU A 630 -19.94 -40.80 -2.23
N GLU A 631 -19.85 -41.84 -1.39
CA GLU A 631 -21.03 -42.55 -0.89
C GLU A 631 -21.89 -41.71 0.05
N GLU A 632 -21.28 -40.87 0.87
CA GLU A 632 -22.01 -40.00 1.82
C GLU A 632 -22.71 -38.82 1.13
N ARG A 633 -22.13 -38.27 0.07
CA ARG A 633 -22.59 -37.02 -0.57
C ARG A 633 -23.58 -37.22 -1.71
N GLU A 634 -23.54 -38.36 -2.40
CA GLU A 634 -24.34 -38.63 -3.59
C GLU A 634 -24.85 -40.08 -3.59
N SER A 635 -25.96 -40.33 -2.90
CA SER A 635 -26.56 -41.67 -2.81
C SER A 635 -26.89 -42.24 -4.21
N GLY A 636 -26.06 -43.17 -4.69
CA GLY A 636 -26.29 -43.94 -5.91
C GLY A 636 -25.29 -43.74 -7.04
N VAL A 637 -24.25 -42.95 -6.91
CA VAL A 637 -23.18 -42.82 -7.92
C VAL A 637 -21.96 -43.62 -7.55
N HIS A 638 -21.72 -44.67 -8.26
CA HIS A 638 -20.49 -45.45 -8.16
C HIS A 638 -19.45 -44.80 -9.08
N VAL A 639 -18.40 -44.23 -8.50
CA VAL A 639 -17.27 -43.62 -9.24
C VAL A 639 -16.10 -44.60 -9.22
N ASN A 640 -15.66 -44.99 -10.40
CA ASN A 640 -14.49 -45.87 -10.56
C ASN A 640 -13.27 -44.98 -10.90
N LEU A 641 -12.22 -45.03 -10.08
CA LEU A 641 -10.96 -44.34 -10.30
C LEU A 641 -9.93 -45.26 -10.92
N LEU A 642 -9.37 -44.87 -12.04
CA LEU A 642 -8.26 -45.53 -12.68
C LEU A 642 -6.97 -44.87 -12.22
N MET A 643 -6.15 -45.58 -11.51
CA MET A 643 -4.92 -45.05 -10.90
C MET A 643 -3.69 -45.83 -11.32
N SER A 644 -2.59 -45.09 -11.52
CA SER A 644 -1.28 -45.64 -11.83
C SER A 644 -0.22 -44.86 -11.06
N CYS A 645 0.89 -45.50 -10.71
CA CYS A 645 2.00 -44.80 -10.07
C CYS A 645 3.35 -45.30 -10.55
N PHE A 646 4.32 -44.39 -10.49
CA PHE A 646 5.74 -44.61 -10.61
C PHE A 646 6.40 -44.09 -9.32
N CYS A 647 7.24 -44.88 -8.64
CA CYS A 647 7.95 -44.46 -7.44
C CYS A 647 9.31 -45.15 -7.37
N GLU A 648 10.29 -44.66 -8.12
CA GLU A 648 11.64 -45.20 -8.17
C GLU A 648 12.69 -44.08 -8.32
N LYS A 649 13.97 -44.46 -8.11
CA LYS A 649 15.09 -43.57 -8.40
C LYS A 649 15.17 -43.30 -9.91
N VAL A 650 15.22 -42.02 -10.25
CA VAL A 650 15.36 -41.58 -11.63
C VAL A 650 16.80 -41.23 -11.98
N SER A 651 17.13 -41.28 -13.25
CA SER A 651 18.44 -40.90 -13.76
C SER A 651 18.27 -39.94 -14.92
N GLN A 652 19.31 -39.23 -15.31
CA GLN A 652 19.33 -38.33 -16.45
C GLN A 652 19.02 -39.02 -17.81
N MET A 653 19.01 -40.35 -17.84
CA MET A 653 18.73 -41.11 -19.07
C MET A 653 17.23 -41.26 -19.39
N VAL A 654 16.38 -41.04 -18.41
CA VAL A 654 14.91 -41.10 -18.55
C VAL A 654 14.37 -39.68 -18.45
N SER A 655 13.52 -39.26 -19.34
CA SER A 655 12.89 -37.94 -19.26
C SER A 655 11.59 -37.99 -18.44
N LEU A 656 11.22 -36.85 -17.83
CA LEU A 656 9.93 -36.71 -17.15
C LEU A 656 8.75 -37.05 -18.09
N ALA A 657 8.85 -36.65 -19.35
CA ALA A 657 7.83 -36.94 -20.36
C ALA A 657 7.63 -38.46 -20.60
N GLU A 658 8.70 -39.24 -20.56
CA GLU A 658 8.61 -40.70 -20.69
C GLU A 658 7.94 -41.34 -19.47
N LEU A 659 8.16 -40.79 -18.26
CA LEU A 659 7.49 -41.28 -17.04
C LEU A 659 6.00 -40.96 -17.05
N ILE A 660 5.63 -39.73 -17.49
CA ILE A 660 4.23 -39.36 -17.65
C ILE A 660 3.56 -40.28 -18.69
N ALA A 661 4.17 -40.46 -19.83
CA ALA A 661 3.67 -41.37 -20.86
C ALA A 661 3.52 -42.82 -20.37
N TYR A 662 4.41 -43.27 -19.50
CA TYR A 662 4.32 -44.61 -18.90
C TYR A 662 3.09 -44.75 -18.00
N VAL A 663 2.87 -43.83 -17.06
CA VAL A 663 1.73 -43.91 -16.11
C VAL A 663 0.39 -43.72 -16.89
N ASP A 664 0.35 -42.86 -17.87
CA ASP A 664 -0.83 -42.65 -18.72
C ASP A 664 -1.14 -43.88 -19.57
N HIS A 665 -0.11 -44.55 -20.11
CA HIS A 665 -0.29 -45.80 -20.84
C HIS A 665 -0.92 -46.90 -19.96
N VAL A 666 -0.50 -47.01 -18.71
CA VAL A 666 -1.07 -47.98 -17.75
C VAL A 666 -2.53 -47.66 -17.45
N ILE A 667 -2.90 -46.38 -17.33
CA ILE A 667 -4.30 -45.97 -17.16
C ILE A 667 -5.11 -46.33 -18.41
N ALA A 668 -4.61 -46.01 -19.58
CA ALA A 668 -5.30 -46.33 -20.83
C ALA A 668 -5.53 -47.86 -21.01
N GLN A 669 -4.57 -48.70 -20.56
CA GLN A 669 -4.78 -50.14 -20.54
C GLN A 669 -5.89 -50.58 -19.58
N LYS A 670 -5.93 -50.00 -18.36
CA LYS A 670 -7.00 -50.28 -17.42
C LYS A 670 -8.35 -49.83 -17.92
N GLN A 671 -8.41 -48.68 -18.57
CA GLN A 671 -9.63 -48.19 -19.21
C GLN A 671 -10.16 -49.15 -20.27
N LEU A 672 -9.28 -49.67 -21.12
CA LEU A 672 -9.66 -50.62 -22.17
C LEU A 672 -10.15 -51.96 -21.55
N GLU A 673 -9.59 -52.38 -20.41
CA GLU A 673 -10.07 -53.55 -19.68
C GLU A 673 -11.46 -53.35 -19.10
N GLU A 674 -11.74 -52.20 -18.51
CA GLU A 674 -13.07 -51.82 -18.00
C GLU A 674 -14.11 -51.73 -19.13
N GLU A 675 -13.76 -51.14 -20.27
CA GLU A 675 -14.65 -51.06 -21.43
C GLU A 675 -15.00 -52.44 -21.95
N LYS A 676 -14.03 -53.38 -21.98
CA LYS A 676 -14.29 -54.77 -22.39
C LYS A 676 -15.23 -55.47 -21.40
N GLN A 677 -14.98 -55.29 -20.08
CA GLN A 677 -15.87 -55.87 -19.08
C GLN A 677 -17.28 -55.34 -19.17
N LEU A 678 -17.44 -54.03 -19.34
CA LEU A 678 -18.74 -53.38 -19.49
C LEU A 678 -19.46 -53.87 -20.74
N ALA A 679 -18.74 -54.03 -21.88
CA ALA A 679 -19.29 -54.58 -23.11
C ALA A 679 -19.77 -56.03 -22.93
N TYR A 680 -18.97 -56.86 -22.22
CA TYR A 680 -19.39 -58.19 -21.90
C TYR A 680 -20.65 -58.21 -21.02
N TRP A 681 -20.71 -57.36 -19.99
CA TRP A 681 -21.90 -57.29 -19.12
C TRP A 681 -23.14 -56.83 -19.89
N LYS A 682 -23.06 -55.81 -20.77
CA LYS A 682 -24.17 -55.36 -21.61
C LYS A 682 -24.66 -56.49 -22.54
N ASN A 683 -23.73 -57.18 -23.18
CA ASN A 683 -24.05 -58.29 -24.05
C ASN A 683 -24.68 -59.50 -23.31
N MET A 684 -24.18 -59.79 -22.10
CA MET A 684 -24.76 -60.81 -21.22
C MET A 684 -26.19 -60.45 -20.76
N ASN A 685 -26.44 -59.18 -20.42
CA ASN A 685 -27.79 -58.70 -20.08
C ASN A 685 -28.74 -58.83 -21.28
N THR A 686 -28.26 -58.48 -22.46
CA THR A 686 -29.07 -58.60 -23.69
C THR A 686 -29.38 -60.07 -23.98
N LEU A 687 -28.40 -60.99 -23.83
CA LEU A 687 -28.62 -62.40 -23.97
C LEU A 687 -29.65 -62.91 -22.93
N ARG A 688 -29.52 -62.51 -21.68
CA ARG A 688 -30.46 -62.85 -20.60
C ARG A 688 -31.89 -62.37 -20.93
N GLN A 689 -32.07 -61.17 -21.34
CA GLN A 689 -33.38 -60.62 -21.80
C GLN A 689 -33.95 -61.39 -22.95
N LYS A 690 -33.09 -61.82 -23.91
CA LYS A 690 -33.50 -62.64 -25.04
C LYS A 690 -33.95 -64.04 -24.58
N ILE A 691 -33.28 -64.66 -23.62
CA ILE A 691 -33.71 -65.94 -23.00
C ILE A 691 -35.09 -65.78 -22.37
N TYR A 692 -35.32 -64.72 -21.59
CA TYR A 692 -36.64 -64.50 -20.95
C TYR A 692 -37.77 -64.09 -21.91
N SER A 693 -37.45 -63.42 -23.04
CA SER A 693 -38.39 -62.99 -24.03
C SER A 693 -38.78 -64.11 -24.98
N ARG A 694 -37.89 -65.09 -25.23
CA ARG A 694 -38.09 -66.19 -26.21
C ARG A 694 -37.62 -67.55 -25.60
N PRO A 695 -38.19 -68.00 -24.47
CA PRO A 695 -37.76 -69.20 -23.78
C PRO A 695 -37.93 -70.50 -24.58
N GLN A 696 -38.86 -70.53 -25.60
CA GLN A 696 -39.15 -71.65 -26.45
C GLN A 696 -38.06 -71.94 -27.46
N GLU A 697 -37.14 -71.05 -27.76
CA GLU A 697 -36.01 -71.25 -28.67
C GLU A 697 -35.08 -72.38 -28.12
N ASN A 698 -34.30 -72.94 -29.05
CA ASN A 698 -33.35 -74.03 -28.69
C ASN A 698 -32.08 -73.43 -28.10
N TRP A 699 -32.14 -73.14 -26.82
CA TRP A 699 -31.02 -72.58 -26.05
C TRP A 699 -30.06 -73.68 -25.62
N ASN A 700 -28.78 -73.59 -26.07
CA ASN A 700 -27.70 -74.39 -25.56
C ASN A 700 -26.43 -73.56 -25.28
N ILE A 701 -25.56 -74.08 -24.43
CA ILE A 701 -24.40 -73.35 -23.95
C ILE A 701 -23.41 -73.04 -25.07
N ALA A 702 -23.35 -73.84 -26.09
CA ALA A 702 -22.43 -73.67 -27.23
C ALA A 702 -22.84 -72.49 -28.07
N ASP A 703 -24.11 -72.34 -28.41
CA ASP A 703 -24.65 -71.24 -29.22
C ASP A 703 -24.62 -69.95 -28.43
N MET A 704 -24.97 -69.97 -27.11
CA MET A 704 -24.88 -68.81 -26.24
C MET A 704 -23.43 -68.31 -26.13
N ALA A 705 -22.46 -69.22 -25.96
CA ALA A 705 -21.04 -68.85 -25.91
C ALA A 705 -20.53 -68.28 -27.23
N GLN A 706 -20.99 -68.87 -28.37
CA GLN A 706 -20.66 -68.38 -29.70
C GLN A 706 -21.27 -66.98 -29.99
N MET A 707 -22.51 -66.74 -29.56
CA MET A 707 -23.11 -65.38 -29.61
C MET A 707 -22.30 -64.32 -28.88
N MET A 708 -21.59 -64.73 -27.86
CA MET A 708 -20.73 -63.87 -27.03
C MET A 708 -19.27 -63.88 -27.48
N LEU A 709 -18.90 -64.66 -28.54
CA LEU A 709 -17.52 -64.85 -28.99
C LEU A 709 -16.58 -65.34 -27.89
N LEU A 710 -17.11 -66.21 -26.96
CA LEU A 710 -16.37 -66.72 -25.82
C LEU A 710 -16.24 -68.26 -25.89
N SER A 711 -15.23 -68.81 -25.23
CA SER A 711 -15.19 -70.24 -25.00
C SER A 711 -16.31 -70.68 -24.03
N ARG A 712 -16.85 -71.89 -24.18
CA ARG A 712 -17.92 -72.43 -23.34
C ARG A 712 -17.63 -72.33 -21.84
N ALA A 713 -16.41 -72.68 -21.43
CA ALA A 713 -15.99 -72.65 -20.02
C ALA A 713 -15.92 -71.20 -19.47
N TYR A 714 -15.42 -70.25 -20.23
CA TYR A 714 -15.32 -68.86 -19.86
C TYR A 714 -16.69 -68.22 -19.81
N PHE A 715 -17.57 -68.47 -20.78
CA PHE A 715 -18.96 -67.98 -20.81
C PHE A 715 -19.73 -68.46 -19.58
N GLN A 716 -19.70 -69.74 -19.24
CA GLN A 716 -20.40 -70.23 -18.05
C GLN A 716 -19.93 -69.60 -16.73
N ARG A 717 -18.61 -69.42 -16.58
CA ARG A 717 -18.01 -68.76 -15.41
C ARG A 717 -18.47 -67.32 -15.32
N LEU A 718 -18.36 -66.59 -16.42
CA LEU A 718 -18.70 -65.16 -16.50
C LEU A 718 -20.21 -64.91 -16.29
N TYR A 719 -21.08 -65.76 -16.89
CA TYR A 719 -22.51 -65.70 -16.69
C TYR A 719 -22.90 -65.92 -15.23
N LYS A 720 -22.32 -66.94 -14.61
CA LYS A 720 -22.57 -67.24 -13.19
C LYS A 720 -22.06 -66.11 -12.26
N GLN A 721 -20.92 -65.55 -12.62
CA GLN A 721 -20.36 -64.44 -11.87
C GLN A 721 -21.26 -63.20 -11.91
N ASN A 722 -21.82 -62.87 -13.11
CA ASN A 722 -22.67 -61.69 -13.29
C ASN A 722 -24.08 -61.85 -12.75
N PHE A 723 -24.68 -63.05 -12.83
CA PHE A 723 -26.09 -63.26 -12.47
C PHE A 723 -26.34 -64.18 -11.30
N GLY A 724 -25.29 -64.74 -10.71
CA GLY A 724 -25.39 -65.68 -9.60
C GLY A 724 -25.88 -67.08 -9.96
N VAL A 725 -26.42 -67.31 -11.20
CA VAL A 725 -27.01 -68.57 -11.67
C VAL A 725 -26.40 -68.96 -13.02
N SER A 726 -26.56 -70.24 -13.42
CA SER A 726 -26.11 -70.65 -14.73
C SER A 726 -27.08 -70.21 -15.87
N ALA A 727 -26.56 -70.01 -17.10
CA ALA A 727 -27.42 -69.65 -18.24
C ALA A 727 -28.52 -70.66 -18.50
N MET A 728 -28.23 -71.95 -18.33
CA MET A 728 -29.28 -72.99 -18.44
C MET A 728 -30.34 -72.97 -17.32
N SER A 729 -29.94 -72.52 -16.12
CA SER A 729 -30.91 -72.31 -15.03
C SER A 729 -31.91 -71.22 -15.37
N ASP A 730 -31.40 -70.12 -15.99
CA ASP A 730 -32.25 -68.99 -16.45
C ASP A 730 -33.19 -69.44 -17.58
N VAL A 731 -32.68 -70.28 -18.52
CA VAL A 731 -33.55 -70.85 -19.57
C VAL A 731 -34.65 -71.71 -18.96
N ILE A 732 -34.32 -72.59 -17.99
CA ILE A 732 -35.34 -73.38 -17.29
C ILE A 732 -36.35 -72.45 -16.57
N ALA A 733 -35.89 -71.50 -15.83
CA ALA A 733 -36.76 -70.55 -15.10
C ALA A 733 -37.67 -69.79 -16.03
N ALA A 734 -37.18 -69.34 -17.20
CA ALA A 734 -37.96 -68.62 -18.21
C ALA A 734 -39.04 -69.52 -18.83
N ARG A 735 -38.67 -70.78 -19.15
CA ARG A 735 -39.62 -71.76 -19.67
C ARG A 735 -40.74 -72.13 -18.64
N ILE A 736 -40.36 -72.27 -17.37
CA ILE A 736 -41.34 -72.54 -16.32
C ILE A 736 -42.23 -71.32 -16.11
N ALA A 737 -41.71 -70.11 -16.16
CA ALA A 737 -42.50 -68.86 -16.09
C ALA A 737 -43.56 -68.79 -17.24
N MET A 738 -43.17 -69.15 -18.45
CA MET A 738 -44.07 -69.27 -19.61
C MET A 738 -45.12 -70.37 -19.44
N ALA A 739 -44.70 -71.51 -18.95
CA ALA A 739 -45.58 -72.64 -18.68
C ALA A 739 -46.67 -72.27 -17.63
N LYS A 740 -46.32 -71.55 -16.58
CA LYS A 740 -47.22 -71.04 -15.56
C LYS A 740 -48.35 -70.16 -16.18
N LYS A 741 -48.00 -69.30 -17.13
CA LYS A 741 -48.97 -68.44 -17.88
C LYS A 741 -49.89 -69.31 -18.72
N LEU A 742 -49.34 -70.24 -19.56
CA LEU A 742 -50.14 -71.10 -20.37
C LEU A 742 -51.00 -72.06 -19.58
N LEU A 743 -50.57 -72.50 -18.41
CA LEU A 743 -51.43 -73.34 -17.53
C LEU A 743 -52.62 -72.55 -16.94
N ALA A 744 -52.48 -71.27 -16.70
CA ALA A 744 -53.53 -70.37 -16.16
C ALA A 744 -54.58 -70.09 -17.24
N ASP A 745 -54.20 -69.99 -18.54
CA ASP A 745 -55.15 -69.74 -19.65
C ASP A 745 -56.06 -70.99 -19.94
N GLY A 746 -55.67 -72.10 -19.45
CA GLY A 746 -56.58 -73.32 -19.42
C GLY A 746 -56.91 -73.98 -20.77
N GLN A 747 -56.52 -73.42 -21.88
CA GLN A 747 -56.99 -73.88 -23.20
C GLN A 747 -56.09 -74.96 -23.86
N ASN A 748 -54.88 -75.14 -23.40
CA ASN A 748 -53.88 -76.05 -24.06
C ASN A 748 -53.70 -77.37 -23.26
N THR A 749 -53.46 -78.45 -23.99
CA THR A 749 -53.02 -79.70 -23.36
C THR A 749 -51.64 -79.64 -22.81
N LEU A 750 -51.20 -80.54 -21.91
CA LEU A 750 -49.88 -80.55 -21.29
C LEU A 750 -48.76 -80.78 -22.35
N ALA A 751 -49.07 -81.56 -23.39
CA ALA A 751 -48.17 -81.78 -24.51
C ALA A 751 -47.95 -80.52 -25.32
N GLU A 752 -49.01 -79.77 -25.64
CA GLU A 752 -48.94 -78.48 -26.32
C GLU A 752 -48.22 -77.41 -25.50
N ILE A 753 -48.40 -77.33 -24.19
CA ILE A 753 -47.69 -76.45 -23.34
C ILE A 753 -46.17 -76.78 -23.26
N ALA A 754 -45.83 -78.06 -23.18
CA ALA A 754 -44.48 -78.54 -23.26
C ALA A 754 -43.77 -78.11 -24.53
N GLU A 755 -44.42 -78.30 -25.67
CA GLU A 755 -43.88 -77.92 -26.98
C GLU A 755 -43.78 -76.38 -27.10
N GLN A 756 -44.81 -75.62 -26.73
CA GLN A 756 -44.75 -74.15 -26.71
C GLN A 756 -43.72 -73.59 -25.83
N CYS A 757 -43.39 -74.25 -24.70
CA CYS A 757 -42.28 -73.84 -23.84
C CYS A 757 -40.91 -74.36 -24.28
N GLY A 758 -40.83 -75.05 -25.42
CA GLY A 758 -39.56 -75.55 -25.98
C GLY A 758 -39.04 -76.80 -25.32
N TYR A 759 -39.90 -77.66 -24.75
CA TYR A 759 -39.54 -78.97 -24.28
C TYR A 759 -39.91 -80.01 -25.37
N HIS A 760 -38.98 -80.87 -25.70
CA HIS A 760 -39.21 -81.95 -26.67
C HIS A 760 -39.91 -83.21 -26.11
N SER A 761 -40.07 -83.26 -24.79
CA SER A 761 -40.68 -84.34 -24.05
C SER A 761 -41.62 -83.81 -22.95
N GLU A 762 -42.88 -84.20 -23.03
CA GLU A 762 -43.85 -83.93 -22.00
C GLU A 762 -43.45 -84.47 -20.59
N ILE A 763 -42.89 -85.66 -20.60
CA ILE A 763 -42.39 -86.28 -19.36
C ILE A 763 -41.24 -85.47 -18.76
N TYR A 764 -40.30 -84.96 -19.55
CA TYR A 764 -39.22 -84.15 -19.07
C TYR A 764 -39.73 -82.80 -18.62
N PHE A 765 -40.66 -82.22 -19.30
CA PHE A 765 -41.32 -80.97 -18.87
C PHE A 765 -41.96 -81.14 -17.47
N MET A 766 -42.80 -82.18 -17.29
CA MET A 766 -43.47 -82.44 -16.00
C MET A 766 -42.47 -82.62 -14.86
N GLN A 767 -41.34 -83.31 -15.09
CA GLN A 767 -40.29 -83.46 -14.09
C GLN A 767 -39.60 -82.14 -13.73
N GLN A 768 -39.26 -81.31 -14.74
CA GLN A 768 -38.66 -79.99 -14.50
C GLN A 768 -39.59 -79.03 -13.82
N PHE A 769 -40.84 -78.98 -14.25
CA PHE A 769 -41.90 -78.15 -13.68
C PHE A 769 -42.09 -78.49 -12.17
N LYS A 770 -42.21 -79.78 -11.88
CA LYS A 770 -42.34 -80.21 -10.46
C LYS A 770 -41.09 -79.87 -9.62
N LYS A 771 -39.89 -80.01 -10.22
CA LYS A 771 -38.65 -79.71 -9.56
C LYS A 771 -38.56 -78.20 -9.22
N GLU A 772 -38.96 -77.32 -10.11
CA GLU A 772 -38.83 -75.84 -9.98
C GLU A 772 -40.04 -75.25 -9.14
N THR A 773 -41.20 -75.89 -9.16
CA THR A 773 -42.40 -75.30 -8.52
C THR A 773 -42.90 -76.11 -7.32
N GLY A 774 -42.37 -77.29 -7.09
CA GLY A 774 -42.84 -78.19 -6.06
C GLY A 774 -44.11 -78.95 -6.36
N MET A 775 -44.82 -78.67 -7.49
CA MET A 775 -46.10 -79.22 -7.86
C MET A 775 -46.08 -79.72 -9.32
N THR A 776 -46.91 -80.72 -9.65
CA THR A 776 -47.08 -81.16 -11.04
C THR A 776 -47.84 -80.09 -11.81
N PRO A 777 -47.67 -79.98 -13.17
CA PRO A 777 -48.43 -78.99 -13.96
C PRO A 777 -49.93 -79.16 -13.82
N THR A 778 -50.44 -80.38 -13.67
CA THR A 778 -51.87 -80.63 -13.44
C THR A 778 -52.36 -80.08 -12.09
N GLN A 779 -51.55 -80.28 -11.02
CA GLN A 779 -51.82 -79.75 -9.69
C GLN A 779 -51.82 -78.22 -9.68
N TYR A 780 -50.89 -77.65 -10.43
CA TYR A 780 -50.75 -76.18 -10.52
C TYR A 780 -51.96 -75.56 -11.25
N ARG A 781 -52.45 -76.22 -12.36
CA ARG A 781 -53.64 -75.79 -13.15
C ARG A 781 -54.95 -75.86 -12.28
N THR A 782 -55.12 -76.92 -11.46
CA THR A 782 -56.28 -77.07 -10.63
C THR A 782 -56.25 -76.07 -9.41
N LYS A 783 -55.08 -75.71 -8.95
CA LYS A 783 -54.99 -74.73 -7.89
C LYS A 783 -55.24 -73.31 -8.40
N GLY A 784 -54.76 -72.91 -9.64
CA GLY A 784 -55.05 -71.67 -10.27
C GLY A 784 -56.50 -71.43 -10.73
N ASN A 785 -57.27 -72.50 -10.87
CA ASN A 785 -58.69 -72.43 -11.16
C ASN A 785 -59.57 -72.41 -9.86
N ALA A 786 -58.95 -72.46 -8.69
CA ALA A 786 -59.62 -72.44 -7.41
C ALA A 786 -59.38 -71.13 -6.57
N GLU A 787 -58.53 -70.25 -7.08
CA GLU A 787 -58.39 -68.86 -6.65
C GLU A 787 -58.98 -67.93 -7.72
#